data_674dba87abca6fc44912c3b77a8517e1
#
_entry.id   674dba87abca6fc44912c3b77a8517e1
#
_cell.length_a   1.000
_cell.length_b   1.000
_cell.length_c   1.000
_cell.angle_alpha   90.00
_cell.angle_beta   90.00
_cell.angle_gamma   90.00
#
_symmetry.space_group_name_H-M   'P 1'
#
loop_
_entity.id
_entity.type
_entity.pdbx_description
1 polymer ?
#
loop_
_entity_poly.entity_id
_entity_poly.type
_entity_poly.pdbx_seq_one_letter_code
_entity_poly.pdbx_strand_id
1 'polypeptide(L)'
;MKREEIIELLKNNPVFWSRLGFAYDPPLKNEKGLPLVFTEDLSVYSKYHKGFADVGVKLHTCILHAGWMGVDEYDYSLTDRVLEEIFKQDPDGYFIPRIKLNVPVDWCYENPEEVFVYPGGPQTAEEIRALVGTPKHDYIGYEAPNGYYMAGDFVDPRPNVGGMIARQSFASKKWLKDASVALEKLIDRLENSKYADRIIAYHIAYGTSGECILWGRINARYGDYGICNKRAFYAWGLKKYGSREALAKAWCQAPDVTADTLVLPTPEERYRVTDTVRGFFRADPKQTVCTDLDLFNSEINCDAIEHFGKIVKDKVPEKAVGAFYGYVVHIDDAAYTGHCTINRLLHSPYVDFFAAPKSYHRCQAGDAGGAMTATQSVNRGKLWLDELDNRTYLATGVEAGWESRGFVDTQAVFWREFAKNHSTGSGFWWMDLGGGWFDAPEIMDEFARLVKVNDRLHALPQRSAADVLVLIDDECIQHMNISKKLRAGFMEDFLCDLHRTGCISDTYLLSDLPALDLSKYKLIVFAYTFEMSKKQREVVKNIPSDKMVMFNYATGVISDEGVSLDNTASLTGIALEETGKNEYDFPTLRVKETAAMDVLIRDEAGDARVVLATVDGKRTVANVKPFLTPDELRAITDLAGCHAYAPAGNTVYGDERFLGVFPAKDTPCACVTMRHAGEYTDLVDGKTYTGKVLNVEIPAAGAAFFMKK
;
A
#
# COMPACT_ATOMS: atom_id res chain seq x y z
N MET A 1 18.66 0.35 23.05
CA MET A 1 17.93 1.49 22.43
C MET A 1 16.48 1.38 22.86
N LYS A 2 15.79 2.47 23.20
CA LYS A 2 14.36 2.42 23.51
C LYS A 2 13.55 2.41 22.21
N ARG A 3 12.33 1.89 22.28
CA ARG A 3 11.44 1.78 21.11
C ARG A 3 11.21 3.12 20.40
N GLU A 4 10.98 4.19 21.15
CA GLU A 4 10.79 5.54 20.59
C GLU A 4 12.04 6.04 19.87
N GLU A 5 13.22 5.73 20.38
CA GLU A 5 14.52 6.05 19.74
C GLU A 5 14.68 5.24 18.44
N ILE A 6 14.21 3.99 18.42
CA ILE A 6 14.23 3.15 17.21
C ILE A 6 13.30 3.74 16.14
N ILE A 7 12.09 4.13 16.49
CA ILE A 7 11.14 4.73 15.54
C ILE A 7 11.70 6.03 14.96
N GLU A 8 12.31 6.87 15.82
CA GLU A 8 12.96 8.09 15.36
C GLU A 8 14.18 7.79 14.46
N LEU A 9 14.95 6.75 14.79
CA LEU A 9 16.04 6.29 13.95
C LEU A 9 15.56 5.84 12.57
N LEU A 10 14.49 5.03 12.51
CA LEU A 10 13.88 4.55 11.27
C LEU A 10 13.29 5.68 10.42
N LYS A 11 12.70 6.69 11.07
CA LYS A 11 12.17 7.86 10.40
C LYS A 11 13.26 8.74 9.79
N ASN A 12 14.35 8.91 10.51
CA ASN A 12 15.38 9.90 10.20
C ASN A 12 16.55 9.33 9.36
N ASN A 13 16.58 8.04 9.12
CA ASN A 13 17.66 7.40 8.36
C ASN A 13 17.11 6.47 7.29
N PRO A 14 17.59 6.58 6.06
CA PRO A 14 17.23 5.63 5.02
C PRO A 14 17.73 4.23 5.37
N VAL A 15 16.97 3.23 4.93
CA VAL A 15 17.29 1.82 5.09
C VAL A 15 17.68 1.24 3.73
N PHE A 16 18.54 0.23 3.70
CA PHE A 16 18.82 -0.52 2.48
C PHE A 16 18.35 -1.96 2.57
N TRP A 17 17.64 -2.40 1.54
CA TRP A 17 17.16 -3.76 1.35
C TRP A 17 17.82 -4.43 0.15
N SER A 18 18.27 -5.68 0.31
CA SER A 18 18.77 -6.52 -0.78
C SER A 18 18.14 -7.91 -0.77
N ARG A 19 18.40 -8.69 -1.82
CA ARG A 19 18.03 -10.10 -1.91
C ARG A 19 18.82 -11.03 -0.99
N LEU A 20 19.68 -10.52 -0.17
CA LEU A 20 20.38 -11.33 0.84
C LEU A 20 19.31 -12.03 1.70
N GLY A 21 19.42 -13.31 1.90
CA GLY A 21 18.40 -14.11 2.57
C GLY A 21 17.22 -14.53 1.68
N PHE A 22 17.11 -14.00 0.46
CA PHE A 22 16.31 -14.63 -0.57
C PHE A 22 17.03 -15.90 -0.99
N ALA A 23 16.45 -16.97 -0.68
CA ALA A 23 16.98 -18.28 -0.95
C ALA A 23 17.04 -18.67 -2.44
N TYR A 24 17.12 -17.71 -3.36
CA TYR A 24 16.64 -17.99 -4.69
C TYR A 24 17.21 -17.06 -5.74
N ASP A 25 18.35 -17.42 -6.35
CA ASP A 25 18.64 -16.99 -7.70
C ASP A 25 20.08 -17.29 -8.12
N PRO A 26 20.35 -17.74 -9.33
CA PRO A 26 19.48 -18.56 -10.13
C PRO A 26 19.17 -19.85 -9.38
N PRO A 27 18.11 -20.57 -9.71
CA PRO A 27 17.76 -21.77 -8.98
C PRO A 27 18.90 -22.77 -9.07
N LEU A 28 19.72 -22.80 -8.04
CA LEU A 28 20.66 -23.90 -7.86
C LEU A 28 19.80 -25.15 -7.76
N LYS A 29 20.12 -26.16 -8.51
CA LYS A 29 19.43 -27.42 -8.48
C LYS A 29 20.23 -28.40 -7.67
N ASN A 30 19.57 -29.17 -6.80
CA ASN A 30 20.21 -30.31 -6.16
C ASN A 30 20.48 -31.42 -7.20
N GLU A 31 21.10 -32.50 -6.76
CA GLU A 31 21.43 -33.67 -7.62
C GLU A 31 20.21 -34.29 -8.32
N LYS A 32 19.00 -34.09 -7.81
CA LYS A 32 17.74 -34.51 -8.40
C LYS A 32 17.12 -33.49 -9.36
N GLY A 33 17.80 -32.37 -9.59
CA GLY A 33 17.32 -31.31 -10.46
C GLY A 33 16.24 -30.41 -9.83
N LEU A 34 15.99 -30.53 -8.54
CA LEU A 34 15.07 -29.67 -7.78
C LEU A 34 15.77 -28.40 -7.35
N PRO A 35 15.11 -27.23 -7.41
CA PRO A 35 15.70 -25.98 -6.97
C PRO A 35 16.08 -26.04 -5.50
N LEU A 36 17.30 -25.59 -5.20
CA LEU A 36 17.72 -25.29 -3.84
C LEU A 36 17.15 -23.93 -3.43
N VAL A 37 16.83 -23.81 -2.15
CA VAL A 37 16.13 -22.65 -1.62
C VAL A 37 17.07 -21.50 -1.28
N PHE A 38 18.39 -21.65 -1.35
CA PHE A 38 19.32 -20.56 -1.12
C PHE A 38 20.63 -20.70 -1.90
N THR A 39 21.23 -19.55 -2.17
CA THR A 39 22.56 -19.52 -2.76
C THR A 39 23.59 -19.92 -1.71
N GLU A 40 24.60 -20.70 -2.09
CA GLU A 40 25.69 -21.00 -1.19
C GLU A 40 26.56 -19.76 -0.95
N ASP A 41 26.65 -18.86 -1.92
CA ASP A 41 27.43 -17.63 -1.85
C ASP A 41 26.56 -16.39 -1.60
N LEU A 42 26.42 -16.01 -0.35
CA LEU A 42 25.71 -14.81 0.05
C LEU A 42 26.46 -13.52 -0.32
N SER A 43 27.76 -13.60 -0.68
CA SER A 43 28.56 -12.42 -1.01
C SER A 43 28.08 -11.70 -2.27
N VAL A 44 27.37 -12.39 -3.14
CA VAL A 44 26.73 -11.83 -4.35
C VAL A 44 25.85 -10.63 -4.02
N TYR A 45 25.10 -10.70 -2.92
CA TYR A 45 24.19 -9.64 -2.50
C TYR A 45 24.69 -8.84 -1.30
N SER A 46 25.49 -9.44 -0.41
CA SER A 46 25.98 -8.74 0.79
C SER A 46 26.91 -7.56 0.46
N LYS A 47 27.65 -7.62 -0.67
CA LYS A 47 28.48 -6.52 -1.16
C LYS A 47 27.73 -5.19 -1.31
N TYR A 48 26.43 -5.24 -1.65
CA TYR A 48 25.62 -4.03 -1.78
C TYR A 48 25.37 -3.34 -0.44
N HIS A 49 25.23 -4.12 0.65
CA HIS A 49 25.15 -3.55 2.00
C HIS A 49 26.41 -2.74 2.36
N LYS A 50 27.59 -3.21 1.94
CA LYS A 50 28.81 -2.43 2.11
C LYS A 50 28.78 -1.12 1.33
N GLY A 51 28.38 -1.15 0.06
CA GLY A 51 28.27 0.05 -0.77
C GLY A 51 27.37 1.11 -0.10
N PHE A 52 26.22 0.70 0.43
CA PHE A 52 25.34 1.61 1.15
C PHE A 52 25.92 2.08 2.49
N ALA A 53 26.60 1.22 3.24
CA ALA A 53 27.31 1.62 4.46
C ALA A 53 28.41 2.67 4.18
N ASP A 54 29.14 2.50 3.08
CA ASP A 54 30.20 3.43 2.66
C ASP A 54 29.65 4.85 2.32
N VAL A 55 28.41 4.96 1.86
CA VAL A 55 27.75 6.26 1.62
C VAL A 55 26.95 6.78 2.80
N GLY A 56 26.99 6.11 3.95
CA GLY A 56 26.42 6.58 5.21
C GLY A 56 25.09 5.94 5.63
N VAL A 57 24.57 4.97 4.88
CA VAL A 57 23.38 4.21 5.29
C VAL A 57 23.77 3.16 6.31
N LYS A 58 23.18 3.24 7.51
CA LYS A 58 23.49 2.38 8.66
C LYS A 58 22.39 1.39 9.01
N LEU A 59 21.28 1.45 8.31
CA LEU A 59 20.13 0.59 8.53
C LEU A 59 19.99 -0.40 7.38
N HIS A 60 19.94 -1.69 7.71
CA HIS A 60 19.88 -2.77 6.74
C HIS A 60 18.68 -3.65 7.00
N THR A 61 18.04 -4.15 5.92
CA THR A 61 16.97 -5.11 5.99
C THR A 61 17.07 -6.13 4.85
N CYS A 62 16.57 -7.30 5.08
CA CYS A 62 16.34 -8.33 4.06
C CYS A 62 15.33 -9.34 4.59
N ILE A 63 14.90 -10.27 3.74
CA ILE A 63 14.09 -11.39 4.19
C ILE A 63 14.95 -12.30 5.08
N LEU A 64 14.36 -12.69 6.22
CA LEU A 64 14.93 -13.67 7.12
C LEU A 64 13.92 -14.78 7.34
N HIS A 65 14.31 -16.00 7.06
CA HIS A 65 13.48 -17.15 7.31
C HIS A 65 13.42 -17.46 8.80
N ALA A 66 12.23 -17.88 9.27
CA ALA A 66 12.04 -18.25 10.68
C ALA A 66 12.79 -19.55 11.09
N GLY A 67 13.53 -20.16 10.18
CA GLY A 67 14.21 -21.43 10.39
C GLY A 67 13.27 -22.63 10.44
N TRP A 68 11.99 -22.44 10.22
CA TRP A 68 10.96 -23.48 10.28
C TRP A 68 10.96 -24.31 8.99
N MET A 69 11.53 -25.51 9.04
CA MET A 69 11.81 -26.35 7.89
C MET A 69 10.81 -27.47 7.67
N GLY A 70 10.11 -27.88 8.72
CA GLY A 70 9.15 -28.97 8.74
C GLY A 70 8.40 -29.03 10.07
N VAL A 71 7.51 -29.99 10.24
CA VAL A 71 6.79 -30.20 11.50
C VAL A 71 7.81 -30.49 12.60
N ASP A 72 7.93 -29.59 13.57
CA ASP A 72 8.93 -29.63 14.65
C ASP A 72 10.41 -29.65 14.21
N GLU A 73 10.69 -29.31 12.94
CA GLU A 73 12.05 -29.24 12.40
C GLU A 73 12.49 -27.77 12.20
N TYR A 74 13.69 -27.43 12.70
CA TYR A 74 14.24 -26.08 12.63
C TYR A 74 15.69 -26.09 12.21
N ASP A 75 16.06 -25.22 11.25
CA ASP A 75 17.42 -24.96 10.83
C ASP A 75 17.67 -23.44 10.72
N TYR A 76 18.64 -22.96 11.47
CA TYR A 76 19.00 -21.55 11.51
C TYR A 76 20.32 -21.24 10.78
N SER A 77 20.88 -22.22 10.06
CA SER A 77 22.18 -22.06 9.38
C SER A 77 22.18 -20.89 8.40
N LEU A 78 21.11 -20.72 7.63
CA LEU A 78 20.95 -19.56 6.72
C LEU A 78 20.81 -18.25 7.51
N THR A 79 20.02 -18.24 8.57
CA THR A 79 19.83 -17.09 9.45
C THR A 79 21.16 -16.58 10.01
N ASP A 80 21.96 -17.48 10.53
CA ASP A 80 23.29 -17.15 11.09
C ASP A 80 24.23 -16.58 10.02
N ARG A 81 24.25 -17.19 8.84
CA ARG A 81 25.07 -16.73 7.70
C ARG A 81 24.65 -15.34 7.22
N VAL A 82 23.34 -15.06 7.16
CA VAL A 82 22.82 -13.74 6.78
C VAL A 82 23.28 -12.69 7.78
N LEU A 83 23.17 -12.95 9.08
CA LEU A 83 23.65 -12.03 10.12
C LEU A 83 25.16 -11.80 10.03
N GLU A 84 25.94 -12.87 9.85
CA GLU A 84 27.40 -12.77 9.69
C GLU A 84 27.78 -11.92 8.48
N GLU A 85 27.11 -12.10 7.33
CA GLU A 85 27.41 -11.32 6.14
C GLU A 85 27.01 -9.84 6.30
N ILE A 86 25.84 -9.52 6.86
CA ILE A 86 25.44 -8.12 7.10
C ILE A 86 26.46 -7.41 7.98
N PHE A 87 26.79 -7.97 9.15
CA PHE A 87 27.68 -7.33 10.10
C PHE A 87 29.17 -7.43 9.75
N LYS A 88 29.51 -8.27 8.78
CA LYS A 88 30.85 -8.24 8.12
C LYS A 88 30.95 -7.04 7.18
N GLN A 89 29.88 -6.70 6.45
CA GLN A 89 29.85 -5.59 5.50
C GLN A 89 29.68 -4.23 6.21
N ASP A 90 28.90 -4.17 7.30
CA ASP A 90 28.75 -2.98 8.15
C ASP A 90 28.83 -3.37 9.64
N PRO A 91 30.06 -3.40 10.22
CA PRO A 91 30.24 -3.73 11.63
C PRO A 91 29.52 -2.76 12.59
N ASP A 92 29.20 -1.55 12.17
CA ASP A 92 28.52 -0.53 12.96
C ASP A 92 27.05 -0.33 12.60
N GLY A 93 26.51 -1.07 11.63
CA GLY A 93 25.15 -0.99 11.17
C GLY A 93 24.11 -1.61 12.10
N TYR A 94 22.86 -1.39 11.83
CA TYR A 94 21.71 -2.02 12.49
C TYR A 94 20.91 -2.85 11.48
N PHE A 95 20.20 -3.83 11.99
CA PHE A 95 19.46 -4.76 11.16
C PHE A 95 17.99 -4.86 11.57
N ILE A 96 17.11 -4.93 10.56
CA ILE A 96 15.67 -5.11 10.67
C ILE A 96 15.31 -6.38 9.90
N PRO A 97 15.23 -7.57 10.54
CA PRO A 97 14.82 -8.79 9.88
C PRO A 97 13.36 -8.69 9.42
N ARG A 98 13.10 -8.96 8.14
CA ARG A 98 11.78 -9.22 7.60
C ARG A 98 11.49 -10.70 7.71
N ILE A 99 10.80 -11.10 8.77
CA ILE A 99 10.65 -12.50 9.20
C ILE A 99 9.50 -13.15 8.47
N LYS A 100 9.80 -14.19 7.69
CA LYS A 100 8.82 -14.93 6.92
C LYS A 100 8.22 -16.08 7.74
N LEU A 101 6.91 -16.06 7.97
CA LEU A 101 6.14 -16.98 8.81
C LEU A 101 5.20 -17.89 8.02
N ASN A 102 5.52 -18.15 6.75
CA ASN A 102 4.78 -19.14 5.96
C ASN A 102 5.10 -20.56 6.43
N VAL A 103 4.11 -21.45 6.30
CA VAL A 103 4.26 -22.84 6.70
C VAL A 103 5.15 -23.66 5.75
N PRO A 104 5.88 -24.67 6.25
CA PRO A 104 6.51 -25.69 5.41
C PRO A 104 5.47 -26.51 4.63
N VAL A 105 5.89 -27.12 3.53
CA VAL A 105 4.97 -27.89 2.66
C VAL A 105 4.42 -29.13 3.35
N ASP A 106 5.25 -29.84 4.13
CA ASP A 106 4.82 -31.01 4.92
C ASP A 106 3.82 -30.66 6.02
N TRP A 107 3.89 -29.43 6.58
CA TRP A 107 2.86 -28.94 7.49
C TRP A 107 1.48 -28.95 6.83
N CYS A 108 1.39 -28.56 5.55
CA CYS A 108 0.13 -28.56 4.80
C CYS A 108 -0.41 -29.99 4.61
N TYR A 109 0.46 -30.97 4.38
CA TYR A 109 0.06 -32.36 4.29
C TYR A 109 -0.47 -32.91 5.62
N GLU A 110 0.18 -32.58 6.72
CA GLU A 110 -0.23 -33.00 8.08
C GLU A 110 -1.50 -32.27 8.54
N ASN A 111 -1.75 -31.03 8.04
CA ASN A 111 -2.86 -30.19 8.45
C ASN A 111 -3.73 -29.77 7.24
N PRO A 112 -4.32 -30.71 6.49
CA PRO A 112 -4.98 -30.40 5.22
C PRO A 112 -6.21 -29.50 5.38
N GLU A 113 -6.92 -29.53 6.50
CA GLU A 113 -8.08 -28.66 6.74
C GLU A 113 -7.69 -27.20 6.99
N GLU A 114 -6.42 -26.92 7.26
CA GLU A 114 -5.87 -25.59 7.58
C GLU A 114 -5.25 -24.90 6.37
N VAL A 115 -5.35 -25.51 5.19
CA VAL A 115 -4.74 -25.04 3.95
C VAL A 115 -5.66 -24.08 3.22
N PHE A 116 -5.06 -23.06 2.60
CA PHE A 116 -5.75 -22.15 1.69
C PHE A 116 -6.19 -22.86 0.41
N VAL A 117 -7.41 -22.63 -0.02
CA VAL A 117 -7.97 -23.24 -1.22
C VAL A 117 -8.53 -22.18 -2.17
N TYR A 118 -8.22 -22.30 -3.45
CA TYR A 118 -8.80 -21.47 -4.50
C TYR A 118 -10.25 -21.86 -4.83
N PRO A 119 -11.00 -20.99 -5.49
CA PRO A 119 -12.34 -21.31 -5.95
C PRO A 119 -12.37 -22.61 -6.78
N GLY A 120 -13.30 -23.51 -6.49
CA GLY A 120 -13.43 -24.79 -7.16
C GLY A 120 -12.36 -25.84 -6.77
N GLY A 121 -11.52 -25.53 -5.81
CA GLY A 121 -10.51 -26.47 -5.28
C GLY A 121 -11.11 -27.54 -4.35
N PRO A 122 -10.23 -28.40 -3.78
CA PRO A 122 -10.63 -29.53 -2.97
C PRO A 122 -11.38 -29.11 -1.71
N GLN A 123 -12.35 -29.94 -1.30
CA GLN A 123 -13.20 -29.64 -0.14
C GLN A 123 -13.06 -30.67 0.99
N THR A 124 -12.21 -31.69 0.82
CA THR A 124 -11.94 -32.70 1.85
C THR A 124 -10.45 -32.79 2.17
N ALA A 125 -10.15 -33.22 3.37
CA ALA A 125 -8.77 -33.44 3.81
C ALA A 125 -8.03 -34.47 2.93
N GLU A 126 -8.73 -35.47 2.44
CA GLU A 126 -8.16 -36.50 1.57
C GLU A 126 -7.78 -35.95 0.20
N GLU A 127 -8.66 -35.19 -0.42
CA GLU A 127 -8.40 -34.50 -1.70
C GLU A 127 -7.22 -33.53 -1.57
N ILE A 128 -7.15 -32.76 -0.46
CA ILE A 128 -6.05 -31.83 -0.21
C ILE A 128 -4.73 -32.58 -0.08
N ARG A 129 -4.67 -33.67 0.71
CA ARG A 129 -3.46 -34.49 0.83
C ARG A 129 -3.02 -35.07 -0.50
N ALA A 130 -3.96 -35.55 -1.31
CA ALA A 130 -3.66 -36.08 -2.63
C ALA A 130 -3.02 -35.03 -3.56
N LEU A 131 -3.45 -33.75 -3.43
CA LEU A 131 -2.91 -32.62 -4.21
C LEU A 131 -1.59 -32.08 -3.67
N VAL A 132 -1.42 -32.01 -2.36
CA VAL A 132 -0.13 -31.62 -1.75
C VAL A 132 0.95 -32.63 -2.09
N GLY A 133 0.58 -33.91 -2.22
CA GLY A 133 1.48 -34.97 -2.64
C GLY A 133 2.41 -35.43 -1.51
N THR A 134 3.64 -35.79 -1.86
CA THR A 134 4.61 -36.32 -0.92
C THR A 134 5.06 -35.24 0.06
N PRO A 135 4.92 -35.47 1.38
CA PRO A 135 5.27 -34.45 2.38
C PRO A 135 6.77 -34.20 2.49
N LYS A 136 7.61 -35.14 2.12
CA LYS A 136 9.06 -34.97 2.09
C LYS A 136 9.50 -34.43 0.74
N HIS A 137 10.26 -33.38 0.78
CA HIS A 137 10.82 -32.71 -0.36
C HIS A 137 12.33 -32.70 -0.28
N ASP A 138 12.96 -32.78 -1.43
CA ASP A 138 14.41 -32.81 -1.56
C ASP A 138 15.03 -31.40 -1.64
N TYR A 139 14.33 -30.38 -1.15
CA TYR A 139 14.81 -29.03 -1.08
C TYR A 139 14.60 -28.48 0.34
N ILE A 140 15.53 -27.68 0.75
CA ILE A 140 15.45 -27.01 2.04
C ILE A 140 14.52 -25.81 1.90
N GLY A 141 13.58 -25.70 2.84
CA GLY A 141 12.65 -24.62 2.87
C GLY A 141 11.25 -25.06 2.48
N TYR A 142 10.36 -24.34 2.92
CA TYR A 142 8.94 -24.49 2.88
C TYR A 142 8.33 -23.84 1.66
N GLU A 143 9.15 -23.43 0.75
CA GLU A 143 8.72 -22.78 -0.48
C GLU A 143 8.64 -23.81 -1.60
N ALA A 144 7.65 -23.67 -2.46
CA ALA A 144 7.56 -24.53 -3.61
C ALA A 144 8.78 -24.37 -4.52
N PRO A 145 9.22 -25.45 -5.19
CA PRO A 145 10.45 -25.45 -5.98
C PRO A 145 10.53 -24.38 -7.07
N ASN A 146 9.42 -23.90 -7.56
CA ASN A 146 9.36 -22.91 -8.62
C ASN A 146 9.28 -21.48 -8.08
N GLY A 147 10.16 -21.10 -7.15
CA GLY A 147 10.29 -19.75 -6.71
C GLY A 147 9.37 -19.39 -5.61
N TYR A 148 9.83 -19.73 -4.51
CA TYR A 148 9.11 -19.53 -3.43
C TYR A 148 8.48 -18.26 -3.12
N TYR A 149 9.11 -17.20 -3.36
CA TYR A 149 8.53 -15.89 -3.09
C TYR A 149 7.35 -15.60 -4.00
N MET A 150 7.25 -16.34 -5.08
CA MET A 150 6.14 -16.29 -6.01
C MET A 150 5.15 -17.42 -5.80
N ALA A 151 5.43 -18.35 -4.92
CA ALA A 151 4.64 -19.56 -4.76
C ALA A 151 3.19 -19.31 -4.36
N GLY A 152 2.92 -18.23 -3.63
CA GLY A 152 1.56 -17.80 -3.37
C GLY A 152 0.90 -17.08 -4.53
N ASP A 153 1.69 -16.66 -5.50
CA ASP A 153 1.26 -15.80 -6.60
C ASP A 153 1.01 -16.60 -7.86
N PHE A 154 1.74 -17.69 -8.04
CA PHE A 154 1.60 -18.54 -9.22
C PHE A 154 0.63 -19.67 -8.98
N VAL A 155 -0.20 -19.88 -9.99
CA VAL A 155 -0.96 -21.11 -10.12
C VAL A 155 0.05 -22.24 -10.24
N ASP A 156 -0.15 -23.33 -9.51
CA ASP A 156 0.60 -24.56 -9.73
C ASP A 156 0.49 -24.90 -11.23
N PRO A 157 1.60 -25.01 -11.95
CA PRO A 157 1.57 -25.27 -13.39
C PRO A 157 1.06 -26.68 -13.73
N ARG A 158 0.88 -27.55 -12.75
CA ARG A 158 0.32 -28.90 -12.95
C ARG A 158 -1.15 -28.77 -13.36
N PRO A 159 -1.58 -29.35 -14.47
CA PRO A 159 -2.89 -29.10 -15.07
C PRO A 159 -4.09 -29.58 -14.25
N ASN A 160 -3.89 -30.36 -13.22
CA ASN A 160 -4.96 -31.02 -12.44
C ASN A 160 -4.97 -30.67 -10.95
N VAL A 161 -4.31 -29.64 -10.51
CA VAL A 161 -4.19 -29.29 -9.09
C VAL A 161 -5.41 -28.53 -8.54
N GLY A 162 -6.43 -28.32 -9.36
CA GLY A 162 -7.69 -27.71 -8.92
C GLY A 162 -7.57 -26.28 -8.36
N GLY A 163 -6.44 -25.61 -8.59
CA GLY A 163 -6.19 -24.28 -8.06
C GLY A 163 -5.80 -24.20 -6.60
N MET A 164 -5.45 -25.34 -5.97
CA MET A 164 -4.89 -25.36 -4.62
C MET A 164 -3.39 -25.03 -4.65
N ILE A 165 -2.94 -24.32 -3.64
CA ILE A 165 -1.51 -24.18 -3.31
C ILE A 165 -1.26 -24.69 -1.89
N ALA A 166 -0.07 -25.23 -1.66
CA ALA A 166 0.32 -25.74 -0.34
C ALA A 166 0.78 -24.59 0.56
N ARG A 167 -0.16 -23.82 1.07
CA ARG A 167 0.06 -22.71 2.01
C ARG A 167 -1.05 -22.66 3.06
N GLN A 168 -0.76 -22.04 4.18
CA GLN A 168 -1.72 -21.82 5.26
C GLN A 168 -2.88 -20.93 4.81
N SER A 169 -4.07 -21.23 5.33
CA SER A 169 -5.16 -20.25 5.41
C SER A 169 -4.86 -19.19 6.48
N PHE A 170 -5.17 -17.93 6.23
CA PHE A 170 -5.02 -16.88 7.24
C PHE A 170 -6.03 -17.03 8.40
N ALA A 171 -7.12 -17.76 8.17
CA ALA A 171 -8.08 -18.09 9.21
C ALA A 171 -7.62 -19.25 10.13
N SER A 172 -6.47 -19.89 9.85
CA SER A 172 -5.98 -21.04 10.59
C SER A 172 -5.43 -20.65 11.96
N LYS A 173 -6.15 -21.02 13.01
CA LYS A 173 -5.66 -20.90 14.40
C LYS A 173 -4.46 -21.82 14.67
N LYS A 174 -4.36 -22.92 13.94
CA LYS A 174 -3.22 -23.82 14.07
C LYS A 174 -1.96 -23.21 13.48
N TRP A 175 -2.06 -22.57 12.30
CA TRP A 175 -0.96 -21.81 11.75
C TRP A 175 -0.49 -20.73 12.74
N LEU A 176 -1.41 -19.90 13.25
CA LEU A 176 -1.04 -18.89 14.25
C LEU A 176 -0.28 -19.48 15.41
N LYS A 177 -0.75 -20.61 15.95
CA LYS A 177 -0.09 -21.31 17.06
C LYS A 177 1.30 -21.84 16.69
N ASP A 178 1.41 -22.55 15.57
CA ASP A 178 2.67 -23.23 15.19
C ASP A 178 3.71 -22.20 14.70
N ALA A 179 3.28 -21.19 13.94
CA ALA A 179 4.14 -20.08 13.54
C ALA A 179 4.60 -19.22 14.73
N SER A 180 3.79 -19.14 15.80
CA SER A 180 4.21 -18.50 17.05
C SER A 180 5.43 -19.18 17.65
N VAL A 181 5.44 -20.51 17.68
CA VAL A 181 6.59 -21.29 18.18
C VAL A 181 7.84 -21.02 17.33
N ALA A 182 7.68 -20.97 16.00
CA ALA A 182 8.78 -20.65 15.10
C ALA A 182 9.33 -19.24 15.34
N LEU A 183 8.42 -18.25 15.47
CA LEU A 183 8.79 -16.86 15.75
C LEU A 183 9.50 -16.72 17.11
N GLU A 184 8.97 -17.33 18.17
CA GLU A 184 9.56 -17.28 19.49
C GLU A 184 10.97 -17.89 19.52
N LYS A 185 11.17 -19.04 18.89
CA LYS A 185 12.49 -19.69 18.77
C LYS A 185 13.46 -18.83 17.99
N LEU A 186 13.02 -18.18 16.89
CA LEU A 186 13.86 -17.27 16.13
C LEU A 186 14.24 -16.05 16.97
N ILE A 187 13.29 -15.42 17.67
CA ILE A 187 13.58 -14.29 18.55
C ILE A 187 14.60 -14.69 19.61
N ASP A 188 14.40 -15.83 20.28
CA ASP A 188 15.34 -16.34 21.29
C ASP A 188 16.75 -16.53 20.71
N ARG A 189 16.85 -17.06 19.47
CA ARG A 189 18.15 -17.19 18.80
C ARG A 189 18.80 -15.86 18.50
N LEU A 190 18.04 -14.91 17.96
CA LEU A 190 18.54 -13.59 17.58
C LEU A 190 18.99 -12.79 18.82
N GLU A 191 18.19 -12.79 19.88
CA GLU A 191 18.47 -12.05 21.12
C GLU A 191 19.58 -12.71 21.97
N ASN A 192 19.88 -13.99 21.75
CA ASN A 192 21.05 -14.66 22.36
C ASN A 192 22.30 -14.63 21.45
N SER A 193 22.21 -14.03 20.27
CA SER A 193 23.35 -13.87 19.36
C SER A 193 24.27 -12.72 19.78
N LYS A 194 25.50 -12.73 19.30
CA LYS A 194 26.43 -11.59 19.46
C LYS A 194 25.95 -10.30 18.77
N TYR A 195 24.87 -10.36 18.04
CA TYR A 195 24.28 -9.25 17.28
C TYR A 195 22.98 -8.70 17.89
N ALA A 196 22.55 -9.21 19.04
CA ALA A 196 21.28 -8.84 19.67
C ALA A 196 21.06 -7.32 19.78
N ASP A 197 22.06 -6.58 20.23
CA ASP A 197 22.01 -5.11 20.38
C ASP A 197 21.92 -4.35 19.04
N ARG A 198 22.17 -5.04 17.92
CA ARG A 198 22.18 -4.49 16.56
C ARG A 198 20.89 -4.78 15.81
N ILE A 199 20.07 -5.72 16.28
CA ILE A 199 18.74 -6.00 15.77
C ILE A 199 17.79 -5.05 16.49
N ILE A 200 17.20 -4.10 15.76
CA ILE A 200 16.42 -3.00 16.37
C ILE A 200 14.91 -3.14 16.21
N ALA A 201 14.46 -3.93 15.25
CA ALA A 201 13.06 -4.12 14.98
C ALA A 201 12.82 -5.51 14.40
N TYR A 202 11.55 -5.96 14.43
CA TYR A 202 11.08 -7.19 13.84
C TYR A 202 9.97 -6.87 12.85
N HIS A 203 10.18 -7.15 11.56
CA HIS A 203 9.19 -6.92 10.52
C HIS A 203 8.49 -8.23 10.19
N ILE A 204 7.22 -8.35 10.59
CA ILE A 204 6.40 -9.55 10.39
C ILE A 204 6.04 -9.68 8.90
N ALA A 205 6.27 -10.88 8.34
CA ALA A 205 6.02 -11.17 6.94
C ALA A 205 5.37 -12.54 6.76
N TYR A 206 4.34 -12.62 5.99
CA TYR A 206 3.67 -13.85 5.54
C TYR A 206 2.80 -13.55 4.32
N GLY A 207 2.22 -14.57 3.72
CA GLY A 207 1.38 -14.39 2.53
C GLY A 207 2.19 -14.12 1.27
N THR A 208 1.51 -13.66 0.24
CA THR A 208 2.08 -13.34 -1.06
C THR A 208 3.22 -12.34 -0.91
N SER A 209 4.36 -12.64 -1.48
CA SER A 209 5.61 -11.85 -1.41
C SER A 209 6.09 -11.54 0.02
N GLY A 210 5.48 -12.13 1.05
CA GLY A 210 5.73 -11.80 2.44
C GLY A 210 5.17 -10.43 2.85
N GLU A 211 4.16 -9.93 2.14
CA GLU A 211 3.57 -8.61 2.33
C GLU A 211 2.21 -8.66 3.02
N CYS A 212 1.94 -9.73 3.77
CA CYS A 212 0.65 -9.97 4.44
C CYS A 212 -0.55 -9.95 3.48
N ILE A 213 -0.32 -10.25 2.21
CA ILE A 213 -1.33 -10.31 1.16
C ILE A 213 -1.85 -11.73 1.06
N LEU A 214 -3.17 -11.89 0.97
CA LEU A 214 -3.81 -13.18 0.71
C LEU A 214 -3.27 -13.84 -0.57
N TRP A 215 -3.22 -15.16 -0.56
CA TRP A 215 -2.71 -15.94 -1.68
C TRP A 215 -3.55 -15.74 -2.96
N GLY A 216 -2.91 -15.84 -4.10
CA GLY A 216 -3.57 -15.83 -5.40
C GLY A 216 -3.78 -14.46 -6.04
N ARG A 217 -3.35 -13.38 -5.41
CA ARG A 217 -3.51 -12.01 -5.92
C ARG A 217 -2.96 -11.83 -7.33
N ILE A 218 -1.74 -12.26 -7.62
CA ILE A 218 -1.09 -12.02 -8.94
C ILE A 218 -1.84 -12.72 -10.07
N ASN A 219 -2.45 -13.87 -9.79
CA ASN A 219 -3.19 -14.65 -10.78
C ASN A 219 -4.69 -14.33 -10.80
N ALA A 220 -5.14 -13.31 -10.09
CA ALA A 220 -6.56 -12.99 -9.91
C ALA A 220 -7.41 -14.20 -9.46
N ARG A 221 -6.81 -15.06 -8.63
CA ARG A 221 -7.45 -16.26 -8.04
C ARG A 221 -7.71 -16.03 -6.58
N TYR A 222 -8.77 -15.33 -6.32
CA TYR A 222 -9.10 -14.85 -4.99
C TYR A 222 -9.73 -15.95 -4.13
N GLY A 223 -9.10 -16.27 -3.00
CA GLY A 223 -9.58 -17.20 -1.98
C GLY A 223 -10.08 -16.44 -0.75
N ASP A 224 -10.25 -17.04 0.37
CA ASP A 224 -9.99 -18.45 0.66
C ASP A 224 -11.31 -19.25 0.69
N TYR A 225 -11.31 -20.43 0.06
CA TYR A 225 -12.47 -21.35 0.02
C TYR A 225 -12.18 -22.63 0.83
N GLY A 226 -11.13 -22.63 1.63
CA GLY A 226 -10.70 -23.75 2.45
C GLY A 226 -11.63 -24.04 3.63
N ILE A 227 -11.49 -25.25 4.19
CA ILE A 227 -12.35 -25.78 5.25
C ILE A 227 -12.28 -24.89 6.49
N CYS A 228 -11.07 -24.54 6.97
CA CYS A 228 -10.94 -23.71 8.15
C CYS A 228 -11.46 -22.28 7.91
N ASN A 229 -11.29 -21.73 6.71
CA ASN A 229 -11.80 -20.41 6.37
C ASN A 229 -13.33 -20.37 6.41
N LYS A 230 -14.00 -21.36 5.85
CA LYS A 230 -15.47 -21.49 5.93
C LYS A 230 -15.95 -21.54 7.38
N ARG A 231 -15.30 -22.37 8.21
CA ARG A 231 -15.63 -22.50 9.63
C ARG A 231 -15.42 -21.19 10.40
N ALA A 232 -14.32 -20.50 10.15
CA ALA A 232 -14.00 -19.23 10.79
C ALA A 232 -14.96 -18.12 10.35
N PHE A 233 -15.26 -18.04 9.06
CA PHE A 233 -16.21 -17.05 8.52
C PHE A 233 -17.61 -17.26 9.06
N TYR A 234 -18.08 -18.51 9.13
CA TYR A 234 -19.36 -18.83 9.75
C TYR A 234 -19.41 -18.39 11.23
N ALA A 235 -18.36 -18.68 12.01
CA ALA A 235 -18.27 -18.26 13.40
C ALA A 235 -18.24 -16.74 13.56
N TRP A 236 -17.54 -16.03 12.66
CA TRP A 236 -17.51 -14.58 12.59
C TRP A 236 -18.91 -14.02 12.29
N GLY A 237 -19.61 -14.60 11.32
CA GLY A 237 -20.98 -14.21 10.98
C GLY A 237 -21.96 -14.44 12.13
N LEU A 238 -21.85 -15.56 12.86
CA LEU A 238 -22.65 -15.77 14.07
C LEU A 238 -22.42 -14.69 15.12
N LYS A 239 -21.17 -14.27 15.32
CA LYS A 239 -20.85 -13.17 16.24
C LYS A 239 -21.44 -11.84 15.75
N LYS A 240 -21.36 -11.57 14.45
CA LYS A 240 -21.90 -10.33 13.84
C LYS A 240 -23.42 -10.25 13.93
N TYR A 241 -24.12 -11.33 13.61
CA TYR A 241 -25.57 -11.35 13.51
C TYR A 241 -26.29 -11.85 14.75
N GLY A 242 -25.58 -12.42 15.70
CA GLY A 242 -26.11 -12.86 17.00
C GLY A 242 -26.87 -14.17 16.98
N SER A 243 -27.36 -14.66 15.83
CA SER A 243 -28.00 -15.98 15.71
C SER A 243 -27.83 -16.58 14.31
N ARG A 244 -28.03 -17.91 14.22
CA ARG A 244 -27.99 -18.61 12.94
C ARG A 244 -29.09 -18.13 11.98
N GLU A 245 -30.28 -17.90 12.51
CA GLU A 245 -31.44 -17.44 11.74
C GLU A 245 -31.20 -16.03 11.15
N ALA A 246 -30.61 -15.12 11.94
CA ALA A 246 -30.27 -13.79 11.47
C ALA A 246 -29.14 -13.84 10.43
N LEU A 247 -28.11 -14.67 10.64
CA LEU A 247 -27.04 -14.92 9.68
C LEU A 247 -27.59 -15.49 8.38
N ALA A 248 -28.40 -16.56 8.44
CA ALA A 248 -28.98 -17.21 7.27
C ALA A 248 -29.81 -16.20 6.44
N LYS A 249 -30.58 -15.35 7.12
CA LYS A 249 -31.36 -14.28 6.47
C LYS A 249 -30.43 -13.25 5.82
N ALA A 250 -29.39 -12.78 6.53
CA ALA A 250 -28.48 -11.77 6.03
C ALA A 250 -27.68 -12.25 4.81
N TRP A 251 -27.26 -13.50 4.81
CA TRP A 251 -26.48 -14.10 3.73
C TRP A 251 -27.29 -14.88 2.70
N CYS A 252 -28.63 -14.80 2.79
CA CYS A 252 -29.55 -15.54 1.91
C CYS A 252 -29.24 -17.05 1.87
N GLN A 253 -28.86 -17.64 3.00
CA GLN A 253 -28.57 -19.05 3.16
C GLN A 253 -29.80 -19.85 3.63
N ALA A 254 -29.72 -21.17 3.61
CA ALA A 254 -30.76 -22.02 4.19
C ALA A 254 -30.90 -21.75 5.70
N PRO A 255 -32.10 -21.84 6.29
CA PRO A 255 -32.32 -21.52 7.72
C PRO A 255 -31.53 -22.43 8.69
N ASP A 256 -31.16 -23.62 8.25
CA ASP A 256 -30.40 -24.61 9.00
C ASP A 256 -28.90 -24.62 8.64
N VAL A 257 -28.41 -23.55 7.98
CA VAL A 257 -27.01 -23.44 7.59
C VAL A 257 -26.04 -23.68 8.76
N THR A 258 -25.01 -24.45 8.48
CA THR A 258 -23.87 -24.71 9.38
C THR A 258 -22.57 -24.30 8.69
N ALA A 259 -21.46 -24.39 9.39
CA ALA A 259 -20.16 -24.13 8.79
C ALA A 259 -19.87 -25.05 7.58
N ASP A 260 -20.29 -26.30 7.65
CA ASP A 260 -20.03 -27.29 6.59
C ASP A 260 -20.99 -27.10 5.37
N THR A 261 -22.20 -26.62 5.61
CA THR A 261 -23.21 -26.39 4.55
C THR A 261 -23.19 -24.95 4.02
N LEU A 262 -22.39 -24.05 4.62
CA LEU A 262 -22.25 -22.67 4.16
C LEU A 262 -21.75 -22.62 2.71
N VAL A 263 -22.48 -21.90 1.86
CA VAL A 263 -22.06 -21.62 0.50
C VAL A 263 -21.38 -20.25 0.46
N LEU A 264 -20.08 -20.24 0.17
CA LEU A 264 -19.35 -19.01 -0.06
C LEU A 264 -19.72 -18.40 -1.41
N PRO A 265 -19.72 -17.08 -1.56
CA PRO A 265 -20.01 -16.44 -2.84
C PRO A 265 -18.94 -16.81 -3.87
N THR A 266 -19.35 -17.07 -5.09
CA THR A 266 -18.42 -17.33 -6.19
C THR A 266 -17.63 -16.09 -6.57
N PRO A 267 -16.49 -16.22 -7.27
CA PRO A 267 -15.76 -15.07 -7.79
C PRO A 267 -16.66 -14.16 -8.65
N GLU A 268 -17.52 -14.73 -9.48
CA GLU A 268 -18.43 -13.99 -10.34
C GLU A 268 -19.46 -13.19 -9.53
N GLU A 269 -19.93 -13.72 -8.40
CA GLU A 269 -20.84 -13.01 -7.50
C GLU A 269 -20.13 -11.87 -6.75
N ARG A 270 -18.86 -12.08 -6.37
CA ARG A 270 -18.05 -11.05 -5.71
C ARG A 270 -17.64 -9.91 -6.63
N TYR A 271 -17.53 -10.18 -7.95
CA TYR A 271 -16.93 -9.25 -8.93
C TYR A 271 -17.89 -8.85 -10.05
N ARG A 272 -19.16 -8.97 -9.80
CA ARG A 272 -20.17 -8.68 -10.79
C ARG A 272 -20.16 -7.20 -11.19
N VAL A 273 -19.80 -6.95 -12.44
CA VAL A 273 -19.97 -5.63 -13.04
C VAL A 273 -21.48 -5.36 -13.22
N THR A 274 -21.93 -4.22 -12.74
CA THR A 274 -23.33 -3.78 -12.90
C THR A 274 -23.35 -2.35 -13.42
N ASP A 275 -24.42 -2.01 -14.11
CA ASP A 275 -24.66 -0.69 -14.71
C ASP A 275 -25.48 0.26 -13.82
N THR A 276 -25.81 -0.17 -12.61
CA THR A 276 -26.55 0.64 -11.64
C THR A 276 -25.73 0.90 -10.38
N VAL A 277 -25.89 2.09 -9.81
CA VAL A 277 -25.25 2.47 -8.54
C VAL A 277 -25.60 1.46 -7.43
N ARG A 278 -26.85 1.06 -7.32
CA ARG A 278 -27.29 0.09 -6.30
C ARG A 278 -26.62 -1.28 -6.48
N GLY A 279 -26.49 -1.74 -7.72
CA GLY A 279 -25.80 -2.99 -8.01
C GLY A 279 -24.31 -2.90 -7.76
N PHE A 280 -23.68 -1.81 -8.19
CA PHE A 280 -22.26 -1.57 -8.04
C PHE A 280 -21.82 -1.50 -6.55
N PHE A 281 -22.60 -0.81 -5.72
CA PHE A 281 -22.35 -0.67 -4.29
C PHE A 281 -23.01 -1.77 -3.44
N ARG A 282 -23.26 -2.93 -4.03
CA ARG A 282 -23.70 -4.15 -3.31
C ARG A 282 -24.94 -3.96 -2.44
N ALA A 283 -25.93 -3.21 -2.95
CA ALA A 283 -27.20 -2.97 -2.24
C ALA A 283 -28.17 -4.17 -2.25
N ASP A 284 -27.95 -5.18 -3.09
CA ASP A 284 -28.75 -6.41 -3.09
C ASP A 284 -28.41 -7.22 -1.82
N PRO A 285 -29.42 -7.64 -1.03
CA PRO A 285 -29.19 -8.49 0.13
C PRO A 285 -28.35 -9.75 -0.16
N LYS A 286 -28.43 -10.30 -1.37
CA LYS A 286 -27.60 -11.44 -1.77
C LYS A 286 -26.12 -11.14 -1.84
N GLN A 287 -25.73 -9.88 -1.92
CA GLN A 287 -24.33 -9.45 -1.95
C GLN A 287 -23.76 -9.15 -0.55
N THR A 288 -24.59 -9.17 0.48
CA THR A 288 -24.13 -8.97 1.88
C THR A 288 -23.02 -9.96 2.25
N VAL A 289 -23.16 -11.22 1.83
CA VAL A 289 -22.13 -12.24 2.08
C VAL A 289 -20.80 -11.94 1.38
N CYS A 290 -20.81 -11.24 0.24
CA CYS A 290 -19.61 -10.81 -0.47
C CYS A 290 -18.88 -9.71 0.33
N THR A 291 -19.62 -8.69 0.77
CA THR A 291 -19.10 -7.61 1.61
C THR A 291 -18.52 -8.16 2.92
N ASP A 292 -19.25 -9.05 3.56
CA ASP A 292 -18.85 -9.67 4.81
C ASP A 292 -17.60 -10.55 4.66
N LEU A 293 -17.45 -11.26 3.54
CA LEU A 293 -16.26 -12.08 3.28
C LEU A 293 -15.02 -11.20 3.06
N ASP A 294 -15.17 -10.09 2.32
CA ASP A 294 -14.07 -9.15 2.09
C ASP A 294 -13.65 -8.46 3.39
N LEU A 295 -14.60 -8.06 4.24
CA LEU A 295 -14.33 -7.53 5.58
C LEU A 295 -13.66 -8.57 6.48
N PHE A 296 -14.21 -9.78 6.54
CA PHE A 296 -13.65 -10.88 7.34
C PHE A 296 -12.20 -11.17 6.95
N ASN A 297 -11.89 -11.22 5.65
CA ASN A 297 -10.53 -11.42 5.16
C ASN A 297 -9.56 -10.32 5.65
N SER A 298 -10.00 -9.07 5.69
CA SER A 298 -9.19 -7.97 6.21
C SER A 298 -9.04 -8.03 7.74
N GLU A 299 -10.09 -8.41 8.45
CA GLU A 299 -10.04 -8.54 9.92
C GLU A 299 -9.13 -9.68 10.38
N ILE A 300 -9.20 -10.87 9.75
CA ILE A 300 -8.29 -11.99 10.13
C ILE A 300 -6.83 -11.68 9.81
N ASN A 301 -6.58 -10.88 8.79
CA ASN A 301 -5.24 -10.42 8.47
C ASN A 301 -4.72 -9.47 9.56
N CYS A 302 -5.55 -8.52 10.00
CA CYS A 302 -5.23 -7.69 11.16
C CYS A 302 -5.00 -8.52 12.42
N ASP A 303 -5.86 -9.51 12.69
CA ASP A 303 -5.72 -10.41 13.84
C ASP A 303 -4.36 -11.15 13.82
N ALA A 304 -3.91 -11.60 12.66
CA ALA A 304 -2.62 -12.28 12.52
C ALA A 304 -1.44 -11.31 12.77
N ILE A 305 -1.50 -10.10 12.20
CA ILE A 305 -0.46 -9.07 12.43
C ILE A 305 -0.37 -8.73 13.92
N GLU A 306 -1.51 -8.48 14.58
CA GLU A 306 -1.56 -8.17 16.02
C GLU A 306 -1.09 -9.35 16.87
N HIS A 307 -1.44 -10.57 16.49
CA HIS A 307 -1.02 -11.78 17.18
C HIS A 307 0.51 -11.93 17.20
N PHE A 308 1.16 -11.87 16.04
CA PHE A 308 2.60 -11.97 15.95
C PHE A 308 3.31 -10.73 16.53
N GLY A 309 2.76 -9.56 16.32
CA GLY A 309 3.26 -8.32 16.93
C GLY A 309 3.26 -8.39 18.45
N LYS A 310 2.20 -8.94 19.05
CA LYS A 310 2.11 -9.16 20.50
C LYS A 310 3.21 -10.09 21.01
N ILE A 311 3.50 -11.17 20.30
CA ILE A 311 4.58 -12.12 20.69
C ILE A 311 5.92 -11.39 20.75
N VAL A 312 6.25 -10.58 19.72
CA VAL A 312 7.47 -9.78 19.74
C VAL A 312 7.48 -8.84 20.94
N LYS A 313 6.38 -8.10 21.18
CA LYS A 313 6.28 -7.16 22.31
C LYS A 313 6.38 -7.83 23.68
N ASP A 314 5.84 -9.02 23.82
CA ASP A 314 5.92 -9.79 25.08
C ASP A 314 7.37 -10.28 25.36
N LYS A 315 8.12 -10.64 24.29
CA LYS A 315 9.51 -11.14 24.42
C LYS A 315 10.56 -10.03 24.48
N VAL A 316 10.38 -8.99 23.67
CA VAL A 316 11.37 -7.89 23.47
C VAL A 316 10.67 -6.54 23.35
N PRO A 317 10.08 -6.04 24.45
CA PRO A 317 9.22 -4.84 24.43
C PRO A 317 9.91 -3.57 23.97
N GLU A 318 11.25 -3.52 24.04
CA GLU A 318 12.03 -2.37 23.60
C GLU A 318 12.25 -2.33 22.09
N LYS A 319 12.03 -3.43 21.35
CA LYS A 319 12.19 -3.48 19.89
C LYS A 319 10.93 -2.98 19.19
N ALA A 320 11.11 -2.40 18.00
CA ALA A 320 9.98 -2.01 17.17
C ALA A 320 9.40 -3.20 16.40
N VAL A 321 8.13 -3.11 16.06
CA VAL A 321 7.41 -4.12 15.26
C VAL A 321 6.82 -3.48 14.03
N GLY A 322 7.06 -4.07 12.87
CA GLY A 322 6.48 -3.66 11.61
C GLY A 322 5.74 -4.75 10.87
N ALA A 323 4.91 -4.34 9.92
CA ALA A 323 4.25 -5.23 8.98
C ALA A 323 3.97 -4.50 7.66
N PHE A 324 3.86 -5.25 6.57
CA PHE A 324 3.27 -4.73 5.35
C PHE A 324 1.75 -4.71 5.50
N TYR A 325 1.13 -3.54 5.36
CA TYR A 325 -0.33 -3.43 5.39
C TYR A 325 -0.83 -2.07 4.88
N GLY A 326 -2.09 -2.03 4.40
CA GLY A 326 -2.76 -0.78 4.03
C GLY A 326 -2.59 -0.39 2.57
N TYR A 327 -2.52 -1.34 1.66
CA TYR A 327 -2.41 -1.13 0.22
C TYR A 327 -3.76 -0.71 -0.39
N VAL A 328 -4.30 0.41 0.06
CA VAL A 328 -5.67 0.82 -0.29
C VAL A 328 -5.75 1.72 -1.53
N VAL A 329 -4.62 2.29 -1.97
CA VAL A 329 -4.61 3.20 -3.14
C VAL A 329 -4.31 2.48 -4.44
N HIS A 330 -3.28 1.65 -4.49
CA HIS A 330 -2.73 1.15 -5.76
C HIS A 330 -3.07 -0.29 -6.07
N ILE A 331 -3.12 -1.16 -5.10
CA ILE A 331 -3.35 -2.58 -5.40
C ILE A 331 -4.77 -2.76 -5.89
N ASP A 332 -4.88 -3.32 -7.10
CA ASP A 332 -6.11 -3.44 -7.87
C ASP A 332 -7.23 -4.14 -7.13
N ASP A 333 -6.90 -4.93 -6.15
CA ASP A 333 -7.83 -5.82 -5.50
C ASP A 333 -7.71 -5.69 -3.98
N ALA A 334 -7.70 -4.45 -3.45
CA ALA A 334 -7.49 -4.19 -2.02
C ALA A 334 -8.42 -5.03 -1.11
N ALA A 335 -9.69 -5.21 -1.48
CA ALA A 335 -10.61 -6.09 -0.76
C ALA A 335 -10.16 -7.56 -0.75
N TYR A 336 -9.47 -8.00 -1.80
CA TYR A 336 -9.03 -9.40 -1.95
C TYR A 336 -7.66 -9.66 -1.37
N THR A 337 -6.87 -8.61 -1.16
CA THR A 337 -5.57 -8.71 -0.49
C THR A 337 -5.72 -8.82 1.01
N GLY A 338 -6.89 -8.46 1.55
CA GLY A 338 -7.15 -8.39 2.99
C GLY A 338 -6.51 -7.16 3.64
N HIS A 339 -6.46 -6.00 2.94
CA HIS A 339 -5.80 -4.78 3.40
C HIS A 339 -6.75 -3.58 3.60
N CYS A 340 -8.07 -3.81 3.65
CA CYS A 340 -9.06 -2.72 3.69
C CYS A 340 -9.36 -2.14 5.07
N THR A 341 -8.62 -2.46 6.12
CA THR A 341 -8.93 -2.01 7.49
C THR A 341 -7.69 -1.46 8.19
N ILE A 342 -6.89 -0.65 7.49
CA ILE A 342 -5.66 -0.09 8.07
C ILE A 342 -5.96 0.77 9.31
N ASN A 343 -7.08 1.50 9.31
CA ASN A 343 -7.50 2.31 10.45
C ASN A 343 -7.54 1.50 11.76
N ARG A 344 -7.95 0.23 11.74
CA ARG A 344 -7.90 -0.66 12.91
C ARG A 344 -6.48 -0.80 13.45
N LEU A 345 -5.51 -1.08 12.57
CA LEU A 345 -4.12 -1.33 12.97
C LEU A 345 -3.39 -0.05 13.41
N LEU A 346 -3.82 1.14 12.96
CA LEU A 346 -3.27 2.40 13.46
C LEU A 346 -3.47 2.57 14.97
N HIS A 347 -4.49 1.94 15.54
CA HIS A 347 -4.80 1.96 16.97
C HIS A 347 -4.22 0.77 17.75
N SER A 348 -3.58 -0.18 17.06
CA SER A 348 -3.00 -1.37 17.70
C SER A 348 -1.76 -1.02 18.52
N PRO A 349 -1.62 -1.51 19.77
CA PRO A 349 -0.41 -1.32 20.56
C PRO A 349 0.75 -2.23 20.13
N TYR A 350 0.48 -3.18 19.25
CA TYR A 350 1.42 -4.25 18.90
C TYR A 350 2.24 -3.98 17.63
N VAL A 351 1.91 -2.94 16.88
CA VAL A 351 2.60 -2.55 15.65
C VAL A 351 3.07 -1.11 15.78
N ASP A 352 4.29 -0.82 15.37
CA ASP A 352 4.92 0.51 15.47
C ASP A 352 5.08 1.18 14.10
N PHE A 353 5.27 0.38 13.03
CA PHE A 353 5.41 0.89 11.68
C PHE A 353 4.74 -0.02 10.65
N PHE A 354 4.34 0.58 9.54
CA PHE A 354 3.82 -0.12 8.38
C PHE A 354 4.67 0.17 7.16
N ALA A 355 4.67 -0.75 6.22
CA ALA A 355 5.40 -0.60 4.98
C ALA A 355 4.56 -1.05 3.77
N ALA A 356 4.91 -0.52 2.62
CA ALA A 356 4.47 -1.02 1.32
C ALA A 356 5.49 -0.63 0.25
N PRO A 357 5.52 -1.31 -0.92
CA PRO A 357 6.15 -0.79 -2.10
C PRO A 357 5.62 0.60 -2.44
N LYS A 358 6.44 1.43 -3.08
CA LYS A 358 5.91 2.63 -3.72
C LYS A 358 4.83 2.27 -4.74
N SER A 359 3.94 3.19 -5.07
CA SER A 359 3.03 2.95 -6.17
C SER A 359 3.79 2.68 -7.47
N TYR A 360 3.46 1.59 -8.14
CA TYR A 360 4.00 1.27 -9.46
C TYR A 360 3.26 2.00 -10.58
N HIS A 361 2.12 2.59 -10.27
CA HIS A 361 1.36 3.35 -11.22
C HIS A 361 2.02 4.71 -11.46
N ARG A 362 2.28 5.03 -12.72
CA ARG A 362 2.88 6.31 -13.13
C ARG A 362 4.17 6.65 -12.36
N CYS A 363 5.04 5.67 -12.20
CA CYS A 363 6.25 5.77 -11.37
C CYS A 363 7.53 6.17 -12.15
N GLN A 364 7.46 6.32 -13.48
CA GLN A 364 8.60 6.70 -14.32
C GLN A 364 8.97 8.18 -14.14
N ALA A 365 10.15 8.56 -14.65
CA ALA A 365 10.55 9.95 -14.72
C ALA A 365 9.57 10.79 -15.57
N GLY A 366 9.26 11.99 -15.13
CA GLY A 366 8.27 12.86 -15.79
C GLY A 366 6.81 12.58 -15.38
N ASP A 367 6.58 11.69 -14.41
CA ASP A 367 5.26 11.46 -13.83
C ASP A 367 5.27 11.62 -12.30
N ALA A 368 4.12 11.47 -11.65
CA ALA A 368 3.95 11.86 -10.26
C ALA A 368 4.53 10.83 -9.26
N GLY A 369 4.47 9.53 -9.57
CA GLY A 369 4.60 8.52 -8.55
C GLY A 369 3.44 8.59 -7.56
N GLY A 370 3.40 7.75 -6.57
CA GLY A 370 2.33 7.76 -5.59
C GLY A 370 2.66 6.92 -4.34
N ALA A 371 1.82 7.04 -3.33
CA ALA A 371 1.86 6.20 -2.14
C ALA A 371 0.76 5.12 -2.20
N MET A 372 0.95 4.03 -1.46
CA MET A 372 -0.01 2.93 -1.37
C MET A 372 -1.18 3.22 -0.42
N THR A 373 -1.07 4.27 0.40
CA THR A 373 -2.05 4.61 1.44
C THR A 373 -2.06 6.11 1.75
N ALA A 374 -2.93 6.52 2.67
CA ALA A 374 -2.89 7.85 3.29
C ALA A 374 -1.74 7.93 4.30
N THR A 375 -0.54 8.20 3.82
CA THR A 375 0.69 8.14 4.62
C THR A 375 0.70 9.11 5.79
N GLN A 376 0.09 10.31 5.65
CA GLN A 376 -0.04 11.25 6.74
C GLN A 376 -0.91 10.71 7.88
N SER A 377 -1.95 9.91 7.59
CA SER A 377 -2.74 9.24 8.63
C SER A 377 -1.90 8.25 9.43
N VAL A 378 -1.08 7.46 8.74
CA VAL A 378 -0.17 6.51 9.39
C VAL A 378 0.81 7.27 10.29
N ASN A 379 1.43 8.33 9.77
CA ASN A 379 2.47 9.09 10.47
C ASN A 379 1.96 9.95 11.65
N ARG A 380 0.65 9.97 11.92
CA ARG A 380 0.10 10.61 13.13
C ARG A 380 0.35 9.82 14.41
N GLY A 381 0.53 8.53 14.36
CA GLY A 381 0.71 7.68 15.55
C GLY A 381 1.62 6.48 15.35
N LYS A 382 1.95 6.19 14.11
CA LYS A 382 2.85 5.12 13.67
C LYS A 382 3.90 5.73 12.75
N LEU A 383 4.73 4.87 12.14
CA LEU A 383 5.63 5.28 11.08
C LEU A 383 5.26 4.55 9.78
N TRP A 384 5.21 5.28 8.67
CA TRP A 384 5.19 4.69 7.33
C TRP A 384 6.61 4.55 6.81
N LEU A 385 6.94 3.36 6.30
CA LEU A 385 8.18 3.09 5.57
C LEU A 385 7.84 2.76 4.12
N ASP A 386 8.26 3.62 3.20
CA ASP A 386 8.04 3.41 1.76
C ASP A 386 9.15 2.51 1.20
N GLU A 387 8.79 1.42 0.53
CA GLU A 387 9.76 0.55 -0.14
C GLU A 387 10.03 1.09 -1.54
N LEU A 388 11.23 1.66 -1.74
CA LEU A 388 11.63 2.27 -2.99
C LEU A 388 12.37 1.26 -3.87
N ASP A 389 11.66 0.35 -4.49
CA ASP A 389 12.19 -0.59 -5.47
C ASP A 389 12.27 0.04 -6.87
N ASN A 390 12.93 1.17 -6.95
CA ASN A 390 13.09 1.94 -8.16
C ASN A 390 14.07 1.26 -9.11
N ARG A 391 13.58 0.74 -10.23
CA ARG A 391 14.42 0.24 -11.30
C ARG A 391 15.21 1.41 -11.87
N THR A 392 16.54 1.21 -11.97
CA THR A 392 17.43 2.19 -12.59
C THR A 392 17.66 1.85 -14.06
N TYR A 393 18.42 2.65 -14.75
CA TYR A 393 18.85 2.34 -16.12
C TYR A 393 19.71 1.07 -16.25
N LEU A 394 20.14 0.50 -15.11
CA LEU A 394 20.87 -0.77 -15.04
C LEU A 394 19.93 -1.99 -14.94
N ALA A 395 18.64 -1.80 -14.70
CA ALA A 395 17.69 -2.89 -14.64
C ALA A 395 17.50 -3.54 -16.01
N THR A 396 17.42 -4.87 -16.04
CA THR A 396 17.36 -5.67 -17.29
C THR A 396 16.29 -6.76 -17.23
N GLY A 397 16.03 -7.40 -18.34
CA GLY A 397 15.13 -8.56 -18.42
C GLY A 397 13.65 -8.19 -18.33
N VAL A 398 12.91 -8.91 -17.52
CA VAL A 398 11.45 -8.73 -17.34
C VAL A 398 11.07 -7.39 -16.73
N GLU A 399 12.03 -6.68 -16.19
CA GLU A 399 11.86 -5.40 -15.52
C GLU A 399 12.18 -4.20 -16.41
N ALA A 400 12.57 -4.47 -17.66
CA ALA A 400 13.02 -3.45 -18.64
C ALA A 400 11.94 -2.40 -18.97
N GLY A 401 10.66 -2.68 -18.80
CA GLY A 401 9.59 -1.70 -18.99
C GLY A 401 9.43 -0.68 -17.84
N TRP A 402 10.16 -0.87 -16.76
CA TRP A 402 10.05 -0.08 -15.54
C TRP A 402 11.31 0.73 -15.26
N GLU A 403 12.39 0.45 -15.97
CA GLU A 403 13.67 1.11 -15.78
C GLU A 403 13.66 2.55 -16.33
N SER A 404 14.60 3.30 -15.83
CA SER A 404 14.95 4.61 -16.34
C SER A 404 15.78 4.48 -17.63
N ARG A 405 15.60 5.39 -18.58
CA ARG A 405 16.31 5.40 -19.88
C ARG A 405 17.80 5.77 -19.75
N GLY A 406 18.21 6.32 -18.60
CA GLY A 406 19.57 6.73 -18.31
C GLY A 406 19.68 7.33 -16.93
N PHE A 407 20.89 7.81 -16.57
CA PHE A 407 21.16 8.35 -15.24
C PHE A 407 20.26 9.55 -14.88
N VAL A 408 19.95 10.42 -15.84
CA VAL A 408 19.09 11.62 -15.59
C VAL A 408 17.69 11.19 -15.15
N ASP A 409 17.09 10.21 -15.82
CA ASP A 409 15.78 9.67 -15.43
C ASP A 409 15.85 9.00 -14.04
N THR A 410 16.91 8.21 -13.81
CA THR A 410 17.17 7.56 -12.51
C THR A 410 17.29 8.60 -11.39
N GLN A 411 18.10 9.63 -11.59
CA GLN A 411 18.28 10.73 -10.64
C GLN A 411 16.93 11.44 -10.35
N ALA A 412 16.17 11.77 -11.40
CA ALA A 412 14.89 12.45 -11.24
C ALA A 412 13.89 11.60 -10.40
N VAL A 413 13.84 10.29 -10.62
CA VAL A 413 13.00 9.38 -9.82
C VAL A 413 13.48 9.34 -8.37
N PHE A 414 14.79 9.24 -8.11
CA PHE A 414 15.31 9.23 -6.74
C PHE A 414 14.95 10.51 -5.98
N TRP A 415 15.15 11.68 -6.57
CA TRP A 415 14.79 12.94 -5.94
C TRP A 415 13.28 13.10 -5.74
N ARG A 416 12.46 12.59 -6.67
CA ARG A 416 11.00 12.63 -6.53
C ARG A 416 10.51 11.78 -5.36
N GLU A 417 10.95 10.53 -5.29
CA GLU A 417 10.56 9.63 -4.21
C GLU A 417 11.11 10.13 -2.86
N PHE A 418 12.31 10.66 -2.84
CA PHE A 418 12.90 11.32 -1.67
C PHE A 418 12.05 12.52 -1.21
N ALA A 419 11.69 13.43 -2.13
CA ALA A 419 10.84 14.58 -1.84
C ALA A 419 9.44 14.15 -1.32
N LYS A 420 8.82 13.16 -1.97
CA LYS A 420 7.53 12.59 -1.55
C LYS A 420 7.58 12.12 -0.10
N ASN A 421 8.54 11.28 0.26
CA ASN A 421 8.65 10.72 1.60
C ASN A 421 8.93 11.79 2.66
N HIS A 422 9.82 12.73 2.39
CA HIS A 422 10.09 13.83 3.29
C HIS A 422 8.90 14.79 3.47
N SER A 423 8.09 15.00 2.44
CA SER A 423 6.88 15.86 2.53
C SER A 423 5.82 15.25 3.44
N THR A 424 5.72 13.93 3.49
CA THR A 424 4.73 13.20 4.30
C THR A 424 5.22 12.80 5.68
N GLY A 425 6.53 12.96 5.96
CA GLY A 425 7.16 12.52 7.22
C GLY A 425 7.37 11.02 7.32
N SER A 426 7.42 10.34 6.19
CA SER A 426 7.68 8.91 6.08
C SER A 426 9.17 8.61 6.13
N GLY A 427 9.52 7.44 6.69
CA GLY A 427 10.80 6.80 6.42
C GLY A 427 10.71 6.00 5.13
N PHE A 428 11.82 5.45 4.68
CA PHE A 428 11.88 4.64 3.47
C PHE A 428 13.11 3.73 3.43
N TRP A 429 13.07 2.72 2.55
CA TRP A 429 14.27 1.99 2.17
C TRP A 429 14.46 1.93 0.67
N TRP A 430 15.71 2.02 0.24
CA TRP A 430 16.08 1.66 -1.13
C TRP A 430 16.14 0.14 -1.27
N MET A 431 15.53 -0.38 -2.30
CA MET A 431 15.43 -1.81 -2.55
C MET A 431 16.09 -2.20 -3.86
N ASP A 432 17.02 -3.12 -3.80
CA ASP A 432 17.60 -3.77 -4.97
C ASP A 432 17.08 -5.21 -5.11
N LEU A 433 15.89 -5.35 -5.69
CA LEU A 433 15.24 -6.65 -5.88
C LEU A 433 15.95 -7.51 -6.92
N GLY A 434 16.47 -6.90 -7.99
CA GLY A 434 17.13 -7.60 -9.07
C GLY A 434 18.59 -7.97 -8.76
N GLY A 435 19.25 -7.17 -7.95
CA GLY A 435 20.69 -7.19 -7.77
C GLY A 435 21.41 -6.46 -8.91
N GLY A 436 22.24 -5.46 -8.55
CA GLY A 436 23.01 -4.66 -9.49
C GLY A 436 22.29 -3.44 -10.06
N TRP A 437 21.08 -3.14 -9.60
CA TRP A 437 20.37 -1.93 -10.04
C TRP A 437 21.09 -0.63 -9.63
N PHE A 438 21.89 -0.70 -8.60
CA PHE A 438 22.65 0.45 -8.05
C PHE A 438 24.16 0.33 -8.27
N ASP A 439 24.62 -0.61 -9.10
CA ASP A 439 26.04 -0.94 -9.28
C ASP A 439 26.74 0.01 -10.28
N ALA A 440 26.63 1.33 -10.03
CA ALA A 440 27.33 2.37 -10.79
C ALA A 440 27.81 3.49 -9.85
N PRO A 441 29.04 4.01 -10.04
CA PRO A 441 29.59 5.05 -9.19
C PRO A 441 28.70 6.29 -9.09
N GLU A 442 28.15 6.77 -10.20
CA GLU A 442 27.28 7.95 -10.23
C GLU A 442 25.98 7.75 -9.46
N ILE A 443 25.45 6.53 -9.38
CA ILE A 443 24.26 6.20 -8.57
C ILE A 443 24.64 6.24 -7.07
N MET A 444 25.78 5.67 -6.70
CA MET A 444 26.25 5.67 -5.31
C MET A 444 26.63 7.09 -4.84
N ASP A 445 27.21 7.90 -5.71
CA ASP A 445 27.46 9.32 -5.43
C ASP A 445 26.17 10.08 -5.18
N GLU A 446 25.10 9.76 -5.94
CA GLU A 446 23.78 10.37 -5.73
C GLU A 446 23.16 9.95 -4.41
N PHE A 447 23.27 8.67 -4.00
CA PHE A 447 22.85 8.24 -2.67
C PHE A 447 23.60 8.97 -1.56
N ALA A 448 24.92 9.16 -1.72
CA ALA A 448 25.72 9.93 -0.76
C ALA A 448 25.23 11.40 -0.63
N ARG A 449 24.77 12.00 -1.73
CA ARG A 449 24.16 13.34 -1.72
C ARG A 449 22.82 13.33 -1.00
N LEU A 450 21.94 12.37 -1.32
CA LEU A 450 20.61 12.23 -0.70
C LEU A 450 20.73 12.01 0.82
N VAL A 451 21.68 11.20 1.29
CA VAL A 451 21.96 11.01 2.73
C VAL A 451 22.32 12.33 3.39
N LYS A 452 23.19 13.14 2.79
CA LYS A 452 23.56 14.46 3.34
C LYS A 452 22.38 15.44 3.37
N VAL A 453 21.50 15.38 2.36
CA VAL A 453 20.29 16.22 2.33
C VAL A 453 19.27 15.73 3.36
N ASN A 454 19.15 14.42 3.53
CA ASN A 454 18.33 13.80 4.58
C ASN A 454 18.70 14.35 5.97
N ASP A 455 19.99 14.33 6.32
CA ASP A 455 20.47 14.84 7.63
C ASP A 455 20.15 16.33 7.82
N ARG A 456 20.27 17.13 6.75
CA ARG A 456 19.89 18.55 6.79
C ARG A 456 18.39 18.75 7.01
N LEU A 457 17.54 17.96 6.37
CA LEU A 457 16.09 18.05 6.52
C LEU A 457 15.66 17.66 7.92
N HIS A 458 16.23 16.60 8.49
CA HIS A 458 15.88 16.16 9.85
C HIS A 458 16.37 17.13 10.96
N ALA A 459 17.35 17.98 10.67
CA ALA A 459 17.73 19.07 11.58
C ALA A 459 16.71 20.23 11.62
N LEU A 460 15.70 20.22 10.74
CA LEU A 460 14.68 21.27 10.61
C LEU A 460 13.30 20.72 10.98
N PRO A 461 12.44 21.51 11.65
CA PRO A 461 11.10 21.08 11.99
C PRO A 461 10.26 20.88 10.74
N GLN A 462 9.68 19.69 10.59
CA GLN A 462 8.78 19.38 9.50
C GLN A 462 7.41 20.05 9.73
N ARG A 463 6.91 20.76 8.70
CA ARG A 463 5.58 21.36 8.68
C ARG A 463 5.04 21.33 7.26
N SER A 464 3.85 20.77 7.11
CA SER A 464 3.20 20.72 5.79
C SER A 464 2.91 22.13 5.25
N ALA A 465 3.20 22.33 3.96
CA ALA A 465 2.88 23.53 3.19
C ALA A 465 1.62 23.35 2.31
N ALA A 466 0.80 22.32 2.56
CA ALA A 466 -0.35 22.01 1.73
C ALA A 466 -1.51 22.99 1.90
N ASP A 467 -2.08 23.43 0.79
CA ASP A 467 -3.36 24.15 0.72
C ASP A 467 -4.53 23.19 0.42
N VAL A 468 -4.24 21.98 -0.04
CA VAL A 468 -5.23 20.97 -0.41
C VAL A 468 -5.20 19.82 0.59
N LEU A 469 -6.37 19.47 1.14
CA LEU A 469 -6.60 18.27 1.92
C LEU A 469 -7.32 17.25 1.06
N VAL A 470 -6.80 16.04 0.95
CA VAL A 470 -7.46 14.92 0.29
C VAL A 470 -7.87 13.89 1.33
N LEU A 471 -9.12 13.45 1.25
CA LEU A 471 -9.69 12.42 2.11
C LEU A 471 -10.01 11.18 1.29
N ILE A 472 -9.52 10.03 1.75
CA ILE A 472 -9.83 8.70 1.22
C ILE A 472 -10.36 7.81 2.33
N ASP A 473 -11.08 6.77 1.97
CA ASP A 473 -11.62 5.82 2.93
C ASP A 473 -11.13 4.41 2.61
N ASP A 474 -10.63 3.70 3.62
CA ASP A 474 -10.11 2.34 3.48
C ASP A 474 -11.23 1.28 3.63
N GLU A 475 -12.31 1.58 4.32
CA GLU A 475 -13.37 0.62 4.61
C GLU A 475 -14.43 0.53 3.49
N CYS A 476 -14.69 1.59 2.73
CA CYS A 476 -15.71 1.58 1.68
C CYS A 476 -15.43 0.59 0.53
N ILE A 477 -14.19 0.16 0.37
CA ILE A 477 -13.75 -0.73 -0.71
C ILE A 477 -14.49 -2.08 -0.66
N GLN A 478 -14.77 -2.60 0.52
CA GLN A 478 -15.48 -3.87 0.70
C GLN A 478 -16.97 -3.83 0.31
N HIS A 479 -17.55 -2.63 0.27
CA HIS A 479 -18.96 -2.41 -0.06
C HIS A 479 -19.21 -2.22 -1.55
N MET A 480 -18.23 -2.41 -2.40
CA MET A 480 -18.37 -2.17 -3.84
C MET A 480 -17.79 -3.30 -4.67
N ASN A 481 -18.30 -3.43 -5.87
CA ASN A 481 -17.70 -4.27 -6.88
C ASN A 481 -16.39 -3.65 -7.34
N ILE A 482 -15.40 -4.47 -7.70
CA ILE A 482 -14.12 -3.96 -8.15
C ILE A 482 -14.26 -3.34 -9.52
N SER A 483 -13.80 -2.11 -9.61
CA SER A 483 -13.61 -1.38 -10.85
C SER A 483 -12.24 -0.72 -10.86
N LYS A 484 -11.38 -1.21 -11.75
CA LYS A 484 -10.05 -0.62 -11.95
C LYS A 484 -10.16 0.82 -12.45
N LYS A 485 -11.17 1.10 -13.27
CA LYS A 485 -11.38 2.44 -13.85
C LYS A 485 -11.91 3.43 -12.82
N LEU A 486 -12.83 3.01 -11.93
CA LEU A 486 -13.29 3.89 -10.85
C LEU A 486 -12.12 4.25 -9.93
N ARG A 487 -11.32 3.25 -9.53
CA ARG A 487 -10.18 3.48 -8.67
C ARG A 487 -9.14 4.37 -9.37
N ALA A 488 -8.78 4.06 -10.61
CA ALA A 488 -7.87 4.92 -11.37
C ALA A 488 -8.41 6.35 -11.43
N GLY A 489 -9.65 6.55 -11.91
CA GLY A 489 -10.20 7.87 -12.17
C GLY A 489 -10.44 8.75 -10.95
N PHE A 490 -10.75 8.18 -9.79
CA PHE A 490 -11.08 8.95 -8.58
C PHE A 490 -10.07 8.76 -7.43
N MET A 491 -9.06 7.92 -7.57
CA MET A 491 -8.02 7.73 -6.57
C MET A 491 -6.61 7.74 -7.18
N GLU A 492 -6.20 6.76 -7.97
CA GLU A 492 -4.82 6.63 -8.45
C GLU A 492 -4.39 7.75 -9.40
N ASP A 493 -5.03 7.86 -10.56
CA ASP A 493 -4.74 8.93 -11.53
C ASP A 493 -5.12 10.29 -10.97
N PHE A 494 -6.24 10.36 -10.24
CA PHE A 494 -6.68 11.59 -9.59
C PHE A 494 -5.61 12.13 -8.63
N LEU A 495 -5.03 11.32 -7.76
CA LEU A 495 -3.95 11.73 -6.85
C LEU A 495 -2.69 12.11 -7.61
N CYS A 496 -2.30 11.33 -8.62
CA CYS A 496 -1.16 11.64 -9.48
C CYS A 496 -1.35 13.00 -10.18
N ASP A 497 -2.51 13.25 -10.78
CA ASP A 497 -2.77 14.48 -11.50
C ASP A 497 -2.99 15.69 -10.57
N LEU A 498 -3.47 15.46 -9.35
CA LEU A 498 -3.52 16.47 -8.32
C LEU A 498 -2.11 16.96 -7.92
N HIS A 499 -1.15 16.04 -7.73
CA HIS A 499 0.26 16.41 -7.51
C HIS A 499 0.88 17.15 -8.71
N ARG A 500 0.33 16.98 -9.90
CA ARG A 500 0.76 17.66 -11.14
C ARG A 500 0.05 18.99 -11.38
N THR A 501 -0.80 19.44 -10.48
CA THR A 501 -1.36 20.81 -10.55
C THR A 501 -0.34 21.89 -10.23
N GLY A 502 0.81 21.52 -9.69
CA GLY A 502 1.78 22.45 -9.12
C GLY A 502 1.45 22.91 -7.70
N CYS A 503 0.39 22.37 -7.08
CA CYS A 503 0.01 22.61 -5.68
C CYS A 503 0.49 21.46 -4.78
N ILE A 504 0.70 21.75 -3.51
CA ILE A 504 1.00 20.71 -2.49
C ILE A 504 -0.30 20.26 -1.83
N SER A 505 -0.46 18.95 -1.65
CA SER A 505 -1.60 18.33 -0.97
C SER A 505 -1.14 17.39 0.13
N ASP A 506 -1.98 17.27 1.18
CA ASP A 506 -1.90 16.22 2.21
C ASP A 506 -3.02 15.22 1.99
N THR A 507 -2.76 13.93 2.23
CA THR A 507 -3.76 12.85 2.09
C THR A 507 -3.96 12.15 3.43
N TYR A 508 -5.22 12.14 3.89
CA TYR A 508 -5.63 11.50 5.14
C TYR A 508 -6.78 10.52 4.93
N LEU A 509 -6.94 9.59 5.87
CA LEU A 509 -8.16 8.79 5.96
C LEU A 509 -9.35 9.66 6.41
N LEU A 510 -10.53 9.34 5.89
CA LEU A 510 -11.78 10.00 6.30
C LEU A 510 -12.00 9.96 7.81
N SER A 511 -11.59 8.88 8.45
CA SER A 511 -11.66 8.70 9.91
C SER A 511 -10.88 9.75 10.71
N ASP A 512 -9.87 10.37 10.14
CA ASP A 512 -9.07 11.42 10.79
C ASP A 512 -9.73 12.81 10.77
N LEU A 513 -10.67 13.05 9.83
CA LEU A 513 -11.25 14.37 9.61
C LEU A 513 -11.72 15.10 10.89
N PRO A 514 -12.36 14.43 11.88
CA PRO A 514 -12.78 15.09 13.12
C PRO A 514 -11.63 15.66 13.97
N ALA A 515 -10.42 15.16 13.78
CA ALA A 515 -9.25 15.52 14.57
C ALA A 515 -8.23 16.38 13.81
N LEU A 516 -8.51 16.73 12.54
CA LEU A 516 -7.62 17.54 11.72
C LEU A 516 -7.83 19.03 11.97
N ASP A 517 -6.74 19.78 12.05
CA ASP A 517 -6.78 21.24 11.95
C ASP A 517 -6.95 21.65 10.47
N LEU A 518 -8.14 22.14 10.14
CA LEU A 518 -8.49 22.56 8.79
C LEU A 518 -8.05 23.99 8.45
N SER A 519 -7.48 24.74 9.40
CA SER A 519 -7.20 26.18 9.24
C SER A 519 -6.30 26.51 8.04
N LYS A 520 -5.29 25.67 7.75
CA LYS A 520 -4.34 25.87 6.66
C LYS A 520 -4.90 25.53 5.28
N TYR A 521 -5.89 24.62 5.19
CA TYR A 521 -6.41 24.14 3.92
C TYR A 521 -7.40 25.15 3.31
N LYS A 522 -7.37 25.25 2.00
CA LYS A 522 -8.29 26.07 1.18
C LYS A 522 -9.27 25.20 0.40
N LEU A 523 -8.81 24.03 -0.02
CA LEU A 523 -9.60 23.02 -0.72
C LEU A 523 -9.59 21.72 0.07
N ILE A 524 -10.78 21.14 0.30
CA ILE A 524 -10.96 19.82 0.91
C ILE A 524 -11.62 18.91 -0.12
N VAL A 525 -10.94 17.84 -0.48
CA VAL A 525 -11.34 16.89 -1.53
C VAL A 525 -11.73 15.56 -0.90
N PHE A 526 -12.95 15.14 -1.11
CA PHE A 526 -13.44 13.80 -0.81
C PHE A 526 -13.23 12.94 -2.06
N ALA A 527 -12.07 12.29 -2.15
CA ALA A 527 -11.63 11.63 -3.37
C ALA A 527 -12.28 10.24 -3.54
N TYR A 528 -12.26 9.41 -2.50
CA TYR A 528 -12.74 8.03 -2.52
C TYR A 528 -13.39 7.70 -1.17
N THR A 529 -14.63 8.20 -0.99
CA THR A 529 -15.32 8.25 0.31
C THR A 529 -16.80 7.93 0.14
N PHE A 530 -17.09 6.70 -0.32
CA PHE A 530 -18.45 6.30 -0.73
C PHE A 530 -19.35 5.91 0.43
N GLU A 531 -18.77 5.45 1.54
CA GLU A 531 -19.50 5.14 2.76
C GLU A 531 -19.31 6.23 3.80
N MET A 532 -20.39 6.68 4.39
CA MET A 532 -20.38 7.63 5.51
C MET A 532 -21.49 7.35 6.51
N SER A 533 -21.09 7.07 7.74
CA SER A 533 -22.00 7.03 8.87
C SER A 533 -22.64 8.40 9.14
N LYS A 534 -23.74 8.42 9.89
CA LYS A 534 -24.40 9.66 10.31
C LYS A 534 -23.44 10.62 11.01
N LYS A 535 -22.53 10.10 11.86
CA LYS A 535 -21.54 10.90 12.56
C LYS A 535 -20.55 11.57 11.60
N GLN A 536 -20.04 10.85 10.61
CA GLN A 536 -19.12 11.40 9.59
C GLN A 536 -19.83 12.47 8.75
N ARG A 537 -21.08 12.27 8.37
CA ARG A 537 -21.88 13.25 7.63
C ARG A 537 -22.05 14.58 8.40
N GLU A 538 -22.26 14.51 9.71
CA GLU A 538 -22.33 15.71 10.55
C GLU A 538 -20.99 16.46 10.59
N VAL A 539 -19.85 15.75 10.63
CA VAL A 539 -18.53 16.38 10.54
C VAL A 539 -18.34 17.09 9.20
N VAL A 540 -18.72 16.45 8.09
CA VAL A 540 -18.63 17.07 6.75
C VAL A 540 -19.49 18.33 6.64
N LYS A 541 -20.71 18.32 7.19
CA LYS A 541 -21.59 19.49 7.22
C LYS A 541 -20.99 20.65 8.01
N ASN A 542 -20.23 20.35 9.06
CA ASN A 542 -19.61 21.35 9.93
C ASN A 542 -18.24 21.87 9.43
N ILE A 543 -17.78 21.48 8.25
CA ILE A 543 -16.60 22.09 7.62
C ILE A 543 -16.83 23.61 7.49
N PRO A 544 -15.86 24.47 7.88
CA PRO A 544 -16.01 25.91 7.83
C PRO A 544 -16.37 26.43 6.42
N SER A 545 -17.22 27.45 6.36
CA SER A 545 -17.74 28.01 5.09
C SER A 545 -16.69 28.78 4.26
N ASP A 546 -15.55 29.12 4.86
CA ASP A 546 -14.41 29.71 4.16
C ASP A 546 -13.61 28.68 3.34
N LYS A 547 -13.90 27.39 3.51
CA LYS A 547 -13.28 26.30 2.76
C LYS A 547 -14.09 25.97 1.51
N MET A 548 -13.38 25.71 0.41
CA MET A 548 -13.99 25.07 -0.75
C MET A 548 -13.97 23.57 -0.58
N VAL A 549 -15.05 22.89 -0.94
CA VAL A 549 -15.17 21.44 -0.83
C VAL A 549 -15.39 20.83 -2.21
N MET A 550 -14.71 19.72 -2.49
CA MET A 550 -14.91 18.93 -3.72
C MET A 550 -15.31 17.51 -3.37
N PHE A 551 -16.43 17.06 -3.94
CA PHE A 551 -16.93 15.69 -3.80
C PHE A 551 -16.78 14.94 -5.11
N ASN A 552 -16.08 13.82 -5.06
CA ASN A 552 -15.90 12.95 -6.22
C ASN A 552 -16.93 11.85 -6.28
N TYR A 553 -17.45 11.62 -7.48
CA TYR A 553 -18.40 10.57 -7.85
C TYR A 553 -19.61 10.57 -6.91
N ALA A 554 -19.96 9.40 -6.38
CA ALA A 554 -21.08 9.20 -5.48
C ALA A 554 -20.63 9.27 -3.99
N THR A 555 -19.89 10.30 -3.59
CA THR A 555 -19.47 10.51 -2.20
C THR A 555 -20.66 10.35 -1.23
N GLY A 556 -20.49 9.47 -0.23
CA GLY A 556 -21.52 9.21 0.78
C GLY A 556 -22.77 8.51 0.27
N VAL A 557 -22.70 7.81 -0.87
CA VAL A 557 -23.83 7.06 -1.45
C VAL A 557 -24.32 5.93 -0.52
N ILE A 558 -23.39 5.38 0.29
CA ILE A 558 -23.69 4.38 1.32
C ILE A 558 -23.85 5.10 2.67
N SER A 559 -24.96 4.82 3.34
CA SER A 559 -25.26 5.32 4.69
C SER A 559 -25.83 4.21 5.56
N ASP A 560 -26.10 4.51 6.83
CA ASP A 560 -26.80 3.60 7.75
C ASP A 560 -28.19 3.16 7.23
N GLU A 561 -28.76 3.90 6.27
CA GLU A 561 -30.05 3.61 5.63
C GLU A 561 -29.91 2.80 4.33
N GLY A 562 -28.67 2.47 3.93
CA GLY A 562 -28.35 1.74 2.71
C GLY A 562 -27.83 2.62 1.57
N VAL A 563 -27.90 2.10 0.35
CA VAL A 563 -27.33 2.71 -0.87
C VAL A 563 -28.36 3.52 -1.63
N SER A 564 -28.12 4.82 -1.81
CA SER A 564 -28.96 5.72 -2.62
C SER A 564 -28.21 6.97 -3.06
N LEU A 565 -28.42 7.47 -4.27
CA LEU A 565 -27.95 8.78 -4.71
C LEU A 565 -28.57 9.93 -3.90
N ASP A 566 -29.74 9.72 -3.28
CA ASP A 566 -30.32 10.69 -2.36
C ASP A 566 -29.46 10.91 -1.12
N ASN A 567 -28.70 9.88 -0.69
CA ASN A 567 -27.71 10.02 0.38
C ASN A 567 -26.60 10.98 -0.01
N THR A 568 -26.11 10.89 -1.25
CA THR A 568 -25.13 11.83 -1.80
C THR A 568 -25.72 13.23 -1.88
N ALA A 569 -26.92 13.38 -2.42
CA ALA A 569 -27.60 14.68 -2.53
C ALA A 569 -27.83 15.33 -1.15
N SER A 570 -28.24 14.57 -0.14
CA SER A 570 -28.43 15.09 1.23
C SER A 570 -27.13 15.52 1.92
N LEU A 571 -26.00 14.93 1.53
CA LEU A 571 -24.68 15.27 2.05
C LEU A 571 -24.08 16.48 1.34
N THR A 572 -24.14 16.47 0.00
CA THR A 572 -23.42 17.43 -0.86
C THR A 572 -24.28 18.65 -1.25
N GLY A 573 -25.60 18.58 -1.11
CA GLY A 573 -26.54 19.55 -1.64
C GLY A 573 -26.69 19.52 -3.15
N ILE A 574 -26.06 18.55 -3.85
CA ILE A 574 -26.04 18.43 -5.31
C ILE A 574 -26.61 17.06 -5.69
N ALA A 575 -27.68 17.06 -6.46
CA ALA A 575 -28.31 15.83 -6.93
C ALA A 575 -27.59 15.25 -8.14
N LEU A 576 -27.41 13.94 -8.12
CA LEU A 576 -26.83 13.16 -9.22
C LEU A 576 -27.91 12.24 -9.81
N GLU A 577 -27.70 11.83 -11.06
CA GLU A 577 -28.54 10.83 -11.72
C GLU A 577 -27.70 9.88 -12.59
N GLU A 578 -28.15 8.63 -12.68
CA GLU A 578 -27.54 7.62 -13.53
C GLU A 578 -27.88 7.89 -15.00
N THR A 579 -26.89 7.77 -15.88
CA THR A 579 -27.12 7.95 -17.33
C THR A 579 -27.62 6.67 -18.01
N GLY A 580 -27.68 5.55 -17.28
CA GLY A 580 -27.98 4.22 -17.81
C GLY A 580 -26.86 3.63 -18.66
N LYS A 581 -25.64 4.17 -18.54
CA LYS A 581 -24.46 3.72 -19.26
C LYS A 581 -23.40 3.20 -18.26
N ASN A 582 -22.57 2.29 -18.74
CA ASN A 582 -21.40 1.78 -18.03
C ASN A 582 -20.16 1.99 -18.92
N GLU A 583 -19.65 3.22 -18.94
CA GLU A 583 -18.57 3.61 -19.86
C GLU A 583 -17.20 3.11 -19.39
N TYR A 584 -17.04 2.89 -18.08
CA TYR A 584 -15.72 2.68 -17.45
C TYR A 584 -15.67 1.47 -16.51
N ASP A 585 -16.48 0.43 -16.73
CA ASP A 585 -16.70 -0.70 -15.81
C ASP A 585 -17.39 -0.33 -14.47
N PHE A 586 -17.98 0.87 -14.41
CA PHE A 586 -18.81 1.35 -13.29
C PHE A 586 -19.94 2.27 -13.82
N PRO A 587 -21.03 2.47 -13.05
CA PRO A 587 -22.17 3.30 -13.48
C PRO A 587 -21.76 4.74 -13.79
N THR A 588 -22.15 5.23 -14.96
CA THR A 588 -21.87 6.61 -15.36
C THR A 588 -22.94 7.54 -14.80
N LEU A 589 -22.48 8.62 -14.14
CA LEU A 589 -23.32 9.63 -13.51
C LEU A 589 -23.22 10.96 -14.24
N ARG A 590 -24.27 11.76 -14.11
CA ARG A 590 -24.27 13.19 -14.43
C ARG A 590 -24.83 14.00 -13.26
N VAL A 591 -24.49 15.27 -13.22
CA VAL A 591 -25.08 16.18 -12.25
C VAL A 591 -26.46 16.63 -12.75
N LYS A 592 -27.46 16.61 -11.87
CA LYS A 592 -28.79 17.19 -12.14
C LYS A 592 -28.69 18.71 -12.01
N GLU A 593 -28.60 19.36 -13.15
CA GLU A 593 -28.35 20.81 -13.22
C GLU A 593 -29.49 21.64 -12.63
N THR A 594 -29.12 22.75 -12.01
CA THR A 594 -30.02 23.80 -11.58
C THR A 594 -29.47 25.17 -12.00
N ALA A 595 -30.32 26.18 -12.07
CA ALA A 595 -29.91 27.55 -12.44
C ALA A 595 -28.92 28.20 -11.45
N ALA A 596 -28.71 27.60 -10.26
CA ALA A 596 -27.79 28.08 -9.23
C ALA A 596 -26.39 27.45 -9.34
N MET A 597 -26.10 26.68 -10.39
CA MET A 597 -24.84 25.97 -10.59
C MET A 597 -24.08 26.54 -11.79
N ASP A 598 -22.78 26.68 -11.64
CA ASP A 598 -21.87 26.95 -12.75
C ASP A 598 -21.32 25.61 -13.24
N VAL A 599 -21.63 25.25 -14.50
CA VAL A 599 -21.08 24.04 -15.10
C VAL A 599 -19.65 24.29 -15.58
N LEU A 600 -18.69 23.64 -14.93
CA LEU A 600 -17.28 23.79 -15.26
C LEU A 600 -16.85 22.88 -16.41
N ILE A 601 -17.37 21.64 -16.45
CA ILE A 601 -17.03 20.67 -17.49
C ILE A 601 -18.29 19.91 -17.91
N ARG A 602 -18.48 19.81 -19.25
CA ARG A 602 -19.45 18.91 -19.88
C ARG A 602 -18.73 17.82 -20.66
N ASP A 603 -19.39 16.69 -20.81
CA ASP A 603 -18.93 15.67 -21.75
C ASP A 603 -19.39 15.96 -23.19
N GLU A 604 -19.03 15.06 -24.11
CA GLU A 604 -19.40 15.17 -25.53
C GLU A 604 -20.93 15.07 -25.77
N ALA A 605 -21.65 14.42 -24.86
CA ALA A 605 -23.12 14.33 -24.88
C ALA A 605 -23.81 15.59 -24.34
N GLY A 606 -23.05 16.53 -23.78
CA GLY A 606 -23.55 17.75 -23.17
C GLY A 606 -23.94 17.61 -21.70
N ASP A 607 -23.76 16.43 -21.08
CA ASP A 607 -24.04 16.19 -19.67
C ASP A 607 -23.06 16.91 -18.76
N ALA A 608 -23.54 17.54 -17.69
CA ALA A 608 -22.70 18.20 -16.69
C ALA A 608 -21.94 17.17 -15.88
N ARG A 609 -20.61 17.22 -15.92
CA ARG A 609 -19.71 16.29 -15.23
C ARG A 609 -19.01 16.93 -14.04
N VAL A 610 -18.74 18.22 -14.12
CA VAL A 610 -18.15 19.00 -13.01
C VAL A 610 -18.92 20.30 -12.88
N VAL A 611 -19.41 20.56 -11.68
CA VAL A 611 -20.15 21.80 -11.38
C VAL A 611 -19.61 22.46 -10.13
N LEU A 612 -19.74 23.80 -10.07
CA LEU A 612 -19.53 24.60 -8.88
C LEU A 612 -20.88 25.15 -8.43
N ALA A 613 -21.19 25.00 -7.14
CA ALA A 613 -22.38 25.57 -6.52
C ALA A 613 -22.03 26.19 -5.17
N THR A 614 -22.91 27.02 -4.64
CA THR A 614 -22.88 27.45 -3.23
C THR A 614 -23.90 26.66 -2.44
N VAL A 615 -23.46 25.80 -1.52
CA VAL A 615 -24.31 24.95 -0.69
C VAL A 615 -24.06 25.31 0.78
N ASP A 616 -25.07 25.71 1.50
CA ASP A 616 -25.00 26.13 2.91
C ASP A 616 -23.87 27.17 3.15
N GLY A 617 -23.70 28.11 2.20
CA GLY A 617 -22.68 29.15 2.24
C GLY A 617 -21.27 28.69 1.86
N LYS A 618 -21.06 27.43 1.50
CA LYS A 618 -19.76 26.86 1.08
C LYS A 618 -19.70 26.75 -0.44
N ARG A 619 -18.57 27.06 -1.01
CA ARG A 619 -18.26 26.77 -2.41
C ARG A 619 -18.03 25.26 -2.54
N THR A 620 -18.89 24.60 -3.27
CA THR A 620 -18.94 23.13 -3.38
C THR A 620 -18.80 22.72 -4.84
N VAL A 621 -17.81 21.89 -5.14
CA VAL A 621 -17.63 21.22 -6.43
C VAL A 621 -18.16 19.80 -6.33
N ALA A 622 -19.02 19.40 -7.27
CA ALA A 622 -19.32 18.00 -7.51
C ALA A 622 -18.66 17.56 -8.81
N ASN A 623 -17.87 16.50 -8.74
CA ASN A 623 -17.18 15.92 -9.87
C ASN A 623 -17.62 14.48 -10.09
N VAL A 624 -18.20 14.19 -11.24
CA VAL A 624 -18.51 12.83 -11.68
C VAL A 624 -17.75 12.45 -12.96
N LYS A 625 -16.80 13.27 -13.39
CA LYS A 625 -15.88 12.97 -14.48
C LYS A 625 -14.68 12.23 -13.93
N PRO A 626 -14.45 10.95 -14.29
CA PRO A 626 -13.18 10.31 -14.02
C PRO A 626 -12.08 10.95 -14.90
N PHE A 627 -10.83 10.77 -14.52
CA PHE A 627 -9.68 11.22 -15.31
C PHE A 627 -9.69 12.71 -15.63
N LEU A 628 -9.75 13.54 -14.59
CA LEU A 628 -9.48 14.97 -14.70
C LEU A 628 -8.00 15.20 -15.04
N THR A 629 -7.75 16.07 -16.02
CA THR A 629 -6.38 16.43 -16.37
C THR A 629 -5.74 17.34 -15.31
N PRO A 630 -4.40 17.46 -15.27
CA PRO A 630 -3.73 18.41 -14.38
C PRO A 630 -4.21 19.87 -14.56
N ASP A 631 -4.55 20.30 -15.79
CA ASP A 631 -5.07 21.64 -16.07
C ASP A 631 -6.49 21.83 -15.53
N GLU A 632 -7.37 20.84 -15.68
CA GLU A 632 -8.73 20.88 -15.14
C GLU A 632 -8.70 20.92 -13.59
N LEU A 633 -7.85 20.09 -12.96
CA LEU A 633 -7.65 20.11 -11.50
C LEU A 633 -6.99 21.42 -11.05
N ARG A 634 -6.07 21.97 -11.83
CA ARG A 634 -5.46 23.26 -11.54
C ARG A 634 -6.52 24.40 -11.56
N ALA A 635 -7.43 24.39 -12.49
CA ALA A 635 -8.52 25.37 -12.52
C ALA A 635 -9.37 25.29 -11.22
N ILE A 636 -9.62 24.08 -10.69
CA ILE A 636 -10.33 23.90 -9.43
C ILE A 636 -9.50 24.41 -8.24
N THR A 637 -8.19 24.11 -8.19
CA THR A 637 -7.31 24.59 -7.11
C THR A 637 -7.14 26.13 -7.16
N ASP A 638 -7.10 26.73 -8.33
CA ASP A 638 -7.05 28.20 -8.51
C ASP A 638 -8.37 28.84 -8.03
N LEU A 639 -9.53 28.25 -8.35
CA LEU A 639 -10.82 28.68 -7.80
C LEU A 639 -10.83 28.66 -6.27
N ALA A 640 -10.18 27.69 -5.64
CA ALA A 640 -10.03 27.63 -4.18
C ALA A 640 -8.99 28.61 -3.64
N GLY A 641 -8.19 29.25 -4.49
CA GLY A 641 -7.11 30.15 -4.11
C GLY A 641 -5.88 29.43 -3.56
N CYS A 642 -5.66 28.17 -3.94
CA CYS A 642 -4.47 27.41 -3.56
C CYS A 642 -3.21 28.01 -4.18
N HIS A 643 -2.08 27.92 -3.48
CA HIS A 643 -0.80 28.37 -4.02
C HIS A 643 -0.21 27.32 -4.95
N ALA A 644 0.08 27.73 -6.16
CA ALA A 644 0.77 26.88 -7.12
C ALA A 644 2.25 27.28 -7.22
N TYR A 645 3.10 26.29 -7.02
CA TYR A 645 4.56 26.45 -7.06
C TYR A 645 5.10 26.35 -8.49
N ALA A 646 4.44 25.59 -9.35
CA ALA A 646 4.85 25.38 -10.74
C ALA A 646 3.63 25.41 -11.67
N PRO A 647 3.81 25.58 -13.00
CA PRO A 647 2.75 25.37 -13.98
C PRO A 647 2.14 23.98 -13.88
N ALA A 648 0.87 23.82 -14.28
CA ALA A 648 0.24 22.51 -14.37
C ALA A 648 1.05 21.57 -15.28
N GLY A 649 0.97 20.26 -15.02
CA GLY A 649 1.79 19.25 -15.67
C GLY A 649 3.08 18.91 -14.90
N ASN A 650 3.55 19.78 -14.01
CA ASN A 650 4.73 19.53 -13.18
C ASN A 650 4.34 18.94 -11.84
N THR A 651 4.95 17.81 -11.47
CA THR A 651 4.78 17.21 -10.15
C THR A 651 5.50 18.03 -9.09
N VAL A 652 4.82 18.29 -7.97
CA VAL A 652 5.37 19.06 -6.86
C VAL A 652 5.19 18.29 -5.56
N TYR A 653 6.31 18.09 -4.83
CA TYR A 653 6.34 17.60 -3.46
C TYR A 653 7.13 18.56 -2.59
N GLY A 654 6.67 18.84 -1.39
CA GLY A 654 7.41 19.71 -0.48
C GLY A 654 6.69 20.02 0.81
N ASP A 655 7.41 20.73 1.66
CA ASP A 655 6.92 21.27 2.93
C ASP A 655 7.58 22.64 3.20
N GLU A 656 7.51 23.15 4.42
CA GLU A 656 8.15 24.46 4.74
C GLU A 656 9.68 24.44 4.60
N ARG A 657 10.33 23.26 4.58
CA ARG A 657 11.80 23.10 4.53
C ARG A 657 12.34 23.09 3.10
N PHE A 658 11.57 22.56 2.15
CA PHE A 658 12.03 22.32 0.78
C PHE A 658 10.88 22.31 -0.22
N LEU A 659 11.23 22.41 -1.51
CA LEU A 659 10.33 22.23 -2.63
C LEU A 659 10.99 21.37 -3.71
N GLY A 660 10.44 20.19 -3.99
CA GLY A 660 10.80 19.35 -5.16
C GLY A 660 9.87 19.65 -6.33
N VAL A 661 10.44 19.84 -7.52
CA VAL A 661 9.72 20.07 -8.78
C VAL A 661 10.21 19.10 -9.83
N PHE A 662 9.28 18.34 -10.42
CA PHE A 662 9.56 17.25 -11.35
C PHE A 662 8.72 17.45 -12.61
N PRO A 663 9.30 18.02 -13.67
CA PRO A 663 8.61 18.33 -14.91
C PRO A 663 8.08 17.11 -15.63
N ALA A 664 7.02 17.28 -16.41
CA ALA A 664 6.47 16.26 -17.28
C ALA A 664 7.51 15.73 -18.27
N LYS A 665 7.25 14.53 -18.82
CA LYS A 665 8.15 13.81 -19.72
C LYS A 665 8.58 14.63 -20.94
N ASP A 666 7.69 15.46 -21.46
CA ASP A 666 7.87 16.16 -22.73
C ASP A 666 7.89 17.69 -22.59
N THR A 667 7.84 18.22 -21.37
CA THR A 667 7.73 19.65 -21.12
C THR A 667 8.68 20.08 -20.00
N PRO A 668 9.67 20.94 -20.28
CA PRO A 668 10.54 21.49 -19.24
C PRO A 668 9.78 22.48 -18.35
N CYS A 669 10.30 22.73 -17.14
CA CYS A 669 9.79 23.79 -16.27
C CYS A 669 10.75 24.99 -16.27
N ALA A 670 10.22 26.16 -16.64
CA ALA A 670 11.00 27.41 -16.72
C ALA A 670 10.74 28.37 -15.56
N CYS A 671 9.75 28.09 -14.71
CA CYS A 671 9.34 29.02 -13.66
C CYS A 671 8.85 28.28 -12.43
N VAL A 672 9.35 28.68 -11.26
CA VAL A 672 8.88 28.22 -9.94
C VAL A 672 8.50 29.42 -9.09
N THR A 673 7.33 29.40 -8.47
CA THR A 673 6.83 30.48 -7.63
C THR A 673 6.83 30.06 -6.17
N MET A 674 7.76 30.57 -5.40
CA MET A 674 7.86 30.28 -3.96
C MET A 674 6.80 31.07 -3.17
N ARG A 675 6.40 30.57 -1.97
CA ARG A 675 5.49 31.33 -1.09
C ARG A 675 6.10 32.64 -0.60
N HIS A 676 7.39 32.63 -0.35
CA HIS A 676 8.14 33.77 0.19
C HIS A 676 9.31 34.12 -0.72
N ALA A 677 9.64 35.39 -0.82
CA ALA A 677 10.88 35.79 -1.44
C ALA A 677 12.08 35.37 -0.58
N GLY A 678 13.15 34.95 -1.21
CA GLY A 678 14.34 34.46 -0.53
C GLY A 678 15.45 34.07 -1.48
N GLU A 679 16.51 33.54 -0.94
CA GLU A 679 17.58 32.88 -1.68
C GLU A 679 17.41 31.36 -1.53
N TYR A 680 17.34 30.66 -2.66
CA TYR A 680 17.05 29.21 -2.73
C TYR A 680 18.13 28.53 -3.55
N THR A 681 18.69 27.44 -3.01
CA THR A 681 19.63 26.59 -3.75
C THR A 681 18.91 25.35 -4.25
N ASP A 682 18.99 25.09 -5.55
CA ASP A 682 18.64 23.79 -6.12
C ASP A 682 19.75 22.80 -5.80
N LEU A 683 19.41 21.76 -5.03
CA LEU A 683 20.39 20.76 -4.61
C LEU A 683 20.66 19.70 -5.68
N VAL A 684 19.91 19.67 -6.77
CA VAL A 684 20.18 18.76 -7.89
C VAL A 684 21.31 19.31 -8.77
N ASP A 685 21.25 20.58 -9.16
CA ASP A 685 22.27 21.20 -10.05
C ASP A 685 23.24 22.16 -9.35
N GLY A 686 23.00 22.50 -8.09
CA GLY A 686 23.84 23.36 -7.25
C GLY A 686 23.62 24.86 -7.49
N LYS A 687 22.72 25.28 -8.39
CA LYS A 687 22.46 26.68 -8.70
C LYS A 687 21.68 27.37 -7.60
N THR A 688 21.91 28.66 -7.44
CA THR A 688 21.19 29.51 -6.48
C THR A 688 20.34 30.54 -7.21
N TYR A 689 19.11 30.71 -6.75
CA TYR A 689 18.11 31.60 -7.29
C TYR A 689 17.62 32.59 -6.21
N THR A 690 17.34 33.83 -6.58
CA THR A 690 16.85 34.83 -5.62
C THR A 690 15.53 35.42 -6.08
N GLY A 691 14.60 35.54 -5.14
CA GLY A 691 13.29 36.14 -5.41
C GLY A 691 12.13 35.30 -4.89
N LYS A 692 10.92 35.71 -5.29
CA LYS A 692 9.70 34.92 -5.08
C LYS A 692 9.38 34.09 -6.33
N VAL A 693 9.64 34.62 -7.50
CA VAL A 693 9.54 33.93 -8.79
C VAL A 693 10.96 33.59 -9.23
N LEU A 694 11.23 32.32 -9.39
CA LEU A 694 12.52 31.79 -9.80
C LEU A 694 12.44 31.43 -11.29
N ASN A 695 13.27 32.04 -12.12
CA ASN A 695 13.45 31.64 -13.52
C ASN A 695 14.44 30.46 -13.52
N VAL A 696 13.95 29.30 -13.80
CA VAL A 696 14.70 28.04 -13.71
C VAL A 696 14.79 27.37 -15.08
N GLU A 697 15.70 26.41 -15.22
CA GLU A 697 15.84 25.59 -16.43
C GLU A 697 15.84 24.11 -16.00
N ILE A 698 14.67 23.59 -15.59
CA ILE A 698 14.54 22.20 -15.22
C ILE A 698 14.15 21.42 -16.48
N PRO A 699 14.96 20.47 -16.95
CA PRO A 699 14.67 19.73 -18.18
C PRO A 699 13.42 18.87 -18.05
N ALA A 700 12.81 18.55 -19.18
CA ALA A 700 11.71 17.57 -19.24
C ALA A 700 12.15 16.24 -18.61
N ALA A 701 11.27 15.61 -17.84
CA ALA A 701 11.55 14.42 -17.01
C ALA A 701 12.72 14.58 -16.01
N GLY A 702 13.19 15.80 -15.76
CA GLY A 702 14.26 16.09 -14.81
C GLY A 702 13.75 16.31 -13.38
N ALA A 703 14.62 16.88 -12.55
CA ALA A 703 14.34 17.19 -11.16
C ALA A 703 14.98 18.52 -10.74
N ALA A 704 14.35 19.21 -9.80
CA ALA A 704 14.94 20.25 -8.99
C ALA A 704 14.49 20.07 -7.53
N PHE A 705 15.37 20.41 -6.59
CA PHE A 705 15.08 20.31 -5.16
C PHE A 705 15.60 21.57 -4.45
N PHE A 706 14.69 22.49 -4.17
CA PHE A 706 15.01 23.79 -3.63
C PHE A 706 14.98 23.78 -2.10
N MET A 707 16.06 24.23 -1.49
CA MET A 707 16.10 24.57 -0.06
C MET A 707 16.46 26.04 0.10
N LYS A 708 15.83 26.69 1.09
CA LYS A 708 16.16 28.06 1.46
C LYS A 708 17.57 28.09 2.10
N LYS A 709 18.38 29.09 1.75
CA LYS A 709 19.65 29.36 2.41
C LYS A 709 19.48 29.87 3.82
#